data_a25a5a814dc7f0bbaf86f3d63a3367aa
#
_entry.id   a25a5a814dc7f0bbaf86f3d63a3367aa
#
_cell.length_a   1.000
_cell.length_b   1.000
_cell.length_c   1.000
_cell.angle_alpha   90.00
_cell.angle_beta   90.00
_cell.angle_gamma   90.00
#
_symmetry.space_group_name_H-M   'P 1'
#
loop_
_entity.id
_entity.type
_entity.pdbx_description
1 polymer ?
#
loop_
_entity_poly.entity_id
_entity_poly.type
_entity_poly.pdbx_seq_one_letter_code
_entity_poly.pdbx_strand_id
1 'polypeptide(L)'
;MVPSIVTAEKPFSFKETPGKLPKEVVPTDYSIRIVPKIDQFTFTGTETVKLNVRSPVHQLVLNTLELKIEAASVDGKDLPASAIKTDKEKELLTLTLPLKLAQGDHTLALRFSGKINQQGQGLFYMRYQEQGSGAPKVMLGTQFEATDARRFFPCWDEPVFRARFQLSAVVPENWLVVSNMPIESERKITEGKEVRFAATPPMSSYLNVFVAGELDVIEARSGSTQVRVIATKGKAELGRYALEATAQILQYYNDYFGVPYPLPKLDQIALPGGFGGAMENWGGITYYESALLFDPKNSSTETKQNIYEVIAHEVAHMWFGDLVTMAWWDNLWLNEGFASWMGTKCTAHFNPQLEVWLRRNLPRDPTRRIGIAKEQAMEGDARSTTHAIQQHIATEAEANSAFDDITYKKGLSFLRMLESFLGEDVFRDGIRRYIAAHEYSNTTTADLWNALSEASKKPVGDIAAGWTEQPGFPVVTVKRETDGKVRFTQKRFTVNFKNVPPLEWKIPLTYLVIGQAPATLLMTGKTEILENIPADRAVKLNVKGAGNYRVEYDETPWSLLLQAVPTLGVEDRVNLLSDAWALVQADRAPASRYFQLAEKLPASTEIAEREQIINVLAFINGLLTGNPEREKFQHYARSLLRPTFEILGWEPKQGEPSTAANLRASLISALGDLNDPEIIAGCRERFEKYLANPASLAPDLRPAVFAVVCRYADEKTWTKLQQLGLTTTSIEEKQNYYNALGCVTDPKLVKKTLAIALTDELPTSRATSLVPKVARDSGHPDIAWEFARTNMKALLAKIDAAGANRYAPSLFTFFSDDLRADELKTYAKNNLPPASAPEVAKVVDEVQFRSEFKKRLVTQLNTWLDHHSDAASAKERPPWPTNH
;
A
#
# COMPACT_ATOMS: atom_id res chain seq x y z
N MET A 1 -0.32 -20.27 -25.99
CA MET A 1 0.59 -19.25 -26.51
C MET A 1 2.01 -19.75 -26.25
N VAL A 2 2.86 -19.73 -27.27
CA VAL A 2 4.29 -20.03 -27.13
C VAL A 2 4.87 -18.93 -26.23
N PRO A 3 5.69 -19.23 -25.19
CA PRO A 3 6.34 -18.17 -24.44
C PRO A 3 7.20 -17.36 -25.41
N SER A 4 6.88 -16.09 -25.56
CA SER A 4 7.77 -15.15 -26.21
C SER A 4 9.12 -15.26 -25.51
N ILE A 5 10.18 -15.42 -26.24
CA ILE A 5 11.54 -15.29 -25.74
C ILE A 5 11.61 -13.83 -25.23
N VAL A 6 11.50 -13.64 -23.94
CA VAL A 6 11.70 -12.33 -23.32
C VAL A 6 13.18 -12.02 -23.55
N THR A 7 13.46 -11.10 -24.46
CA THR A 7 14.81 -10.55 -24.59
C THR A 7 15.09 -9.77 -23.33
N ALA A 8 16.21 -10.05 -22.65
CA ALA A 8 16.61 -9.32 -21.47
C ALA A 8 16.50 -7.80 -21.71
N GLU A 9 15.88 -7.11 -20.73
CA GLU A 9 15.72 -5.66 -20.82
C GLU A 9 17.07 -4.98 -21.01
N LYS A 10 17.10 -3.91 -21.80
CA LYS A 10 18.32 -3.14 -22.07
C LYS A 10 18.44 -1.96 -21.10
N PRO A 11 19.66 -1.47 -20.84
CA PRO A 11 19.88 -0.20 -20.16
C PRO A 11 19.11 0.95 -20.82
N PHE A 12 18.81 1.95 -20.02
CA PHE A 12 18.00 3.10 -20.42
C PHE A 12 18.48 3.76 -21.72
N SER A 13 17.53 4.02 -22.60
CA SER A 13 17.71 4.81 -23.81
C SER A 13 16.45 5.66 -24.04
N PHE A 14 16.58 6.98 -24.02
CA PHE A 14 15.46 7.89 -24.27
C PHE A 14 14.70 7.57 -25.57
N LYS A 15 15.43 7.22 -26.64
CA LYS A 15 14.86 6.95 -27.97
C LYS A 15 14.06 5.63 -27.98
N GLU A 16 14.50 4.64 -27.20
CA GLU A 16 13.90 3.30 -27.19
C GLU A 16 12.83 3.15 -26.11
N THR A 17 12.66 4.14 -25.20
CA THR A 17 11.64 4.10 -24.15
C THR A 17 10.24 4.05 -24.73
N PRO A 18 9.36 3.17 -24.27
CA PRO A 18 7.94 3.16 -24.64
C PRO A 18 7.27 4.51 -24.40
N GLY A 19 6.08 4.69 -24.89
CA GLY A 19 5.26 5.90 -24.73
C GLY A 19 4.55 6.27 -26.02
N LYS A 20 3.59 7.20 -25.92
CA LYS A 20 2.77 7.65 -27.06
C LYS A 20 3.31 8.93 -27.69
N LEU A 21 4.09 9.71 -26.94
CA LEU A 21 4.57 11.01 -27.41
C LEU A 21 5.80 10.87 -28.32
N PRO A 22 5.83 11.61 -29.42
CA PRO A 22 6.99 11.67 -30.32
C PRO A 22 8.25 12.15 -29.60
N LYS A 23 9.39 11.54 -29.87
CA LYS A 23 10.69 11.85 -29.22
C LYS A 23 11.51 12.92 -29.96
N GLU A 24 10.98 13.46 -31.07
CA GLU A 24 11.61 14.51 -31.88
C GLU A 24 11.61 15.86 -31.20
N VAL A 25 10.68 16.09 -30.26
CA VAL A 25 10.55 17.34 -29.51
C VAL A 25 10.61 17.03 -28.04
N VAL A 26 11.51 17.70 -27.33
CA VAL A 26 11.75 17.51 -25.89
C VAL A 26 11.58 18.83 -25.17
N PRO A 27 10.69 18.92 -24.17
CA PRO A 27 10.59 20.09 -23.31
C PRO A 27 11.82 20.18 -22.41
N THR A 28 12.30 21.40 -22.15
CA THR A 28 13.44 21.65 -21.25
C THR A 28 13.08 22.49 -20.04
N ASP A 29 12.19 23.47 -20.22
CA ASP A 29 11.76 24.38 -19.16
C ASP A 29 10.29 24.74 -19.34
N TYR A 30 9.53 24.72 -18.24
CA TYR A 30 8.17 25.21 -18.15
C TYR A 30 8.12 26.43 -17.23
N SER A 31 7.48 27.50 -17.67
CA SER A 31 7.06 28.63 -16.82
C SER A 31 5.54 28.64 -16.80
N ILE A 32 4.94 28.25 -15.69
CA ILE A 32 3.50 28.02 -15.54
C ILE A 32 2.93 29.07 -14.60
N ARG A 33 1.82 29.68 -14.97
CA ARG A 33 1.06 30.61 -14.13
C ARG A 33 -0.37 30.18 -14.01
N ILE A 34 -0.86 29.96 -12.77
CA ILE A 34 -2.21 29.47 -12.46
C ILE A 34 -2.97 30.52 -11.65
N VAL A 35 -4.22 30.76 -12.03
CA VAL A 35 -5.16 31.66 -11.33
C VAL A 35 -6.42 30.89 -10.97
N PRO A 36 -6.50 30.29 -9.77
CA PRO A 36 -7.70 29.59 -9.28
C PRO A 36 -8.86 30.57 -9.06
N LYS A 37 -10.06 30.17 -9.43
CA LYS A 37 -11.33 30.87 -9.18
C LYS A 37 -12.17 30.03 -8.23
N ILE A 38 -11.99 30.26 -6.95
CA ILE A 38 -12.51 29.39 -5.88
C ILE A 38 -14.04 29.32 -5.88
N ASP A 39 -14.70 30.45 -6.13
CA ASP A 39 -16.15 30.55 -6.13
C ASP A 39 -16.82 29.74 -7.27
N GLN A 40 -16.07 29.47 -8.33
CA GLN A 40 -16.53 28.74 -9.51
C GLN A 40 -15.94 27.33 -9.61
N PHE A 41 -14.98 26.98 -8.77
CA PHE A 41 -14.16 25.76 -8.86
C PHE A 41 -13.59 25.56 -10.27
N THR A 42 -13.01 26.64 -10.84
CA THR A 42 -12.30 26.65 -12.11
C THR A 42 -10.97 27.36 -11.96
N PHE A 43 -10.10 27.25 -12.95
CA PHE A 43 -8.87 28.01 -13.00
C PHE A 43 -8.54 28.43 -14.44
N THR A 44 -7.73 29.46 -14.57
CA THR A 44 -7.09 29.83 -15.83
C THR A 44 -5.60 29.66 -15.69
N GLY A 45 -4.94 29.28 -16.78
CA GLY A 45 -3.50 29.09 -16.82
C GLY A 45 -2.87 29.69 -18.07
N THR A 46 -1.63 30.12 -17.91
CA THR A 46 -0.72 30.42 -19.03
C THR A 46 0.57 29.67 -18.80
N GLU A 47 1.16 29.19 -19.87
CA GLU A 47 2.49 28.59 -19.79
C GLU A 47 3.36 28.96 -20.96
N THR A 48 4.65 28.96 -20.72
CA THR A 48 5.69 29.06 -21.74
C THR A 48 6.62 27.86 -21.58
N VAL A 49 6.77 27.09 -22.64
CA VAL A 49 7.60 25.88 -22.67
C VAL A 49 8.75 26.09 -23.61
N LYS A 50 9.98 25.96 -23.13
CA LYS A 50 11.16 25.86 -23.99
C LYS A 50 11.29 24.45 -24.52
N LEU A 51 11.51 24.35 -25.83
CA LEU A 51 11.56 23.07 -26.54
C LEU A 51 12.92 22.92 -27.21
N ASN A 52 13.48 21.72 -27.15
CA ASN A 52 14.57 21.31 -28.00
C ASN A 52 14.04 20.37 -29.11
N VAL A 53 14.01 20.86 -30.35
CA VAL A 53 13.58 20.10 -31.53
C VAL A 53 14.79 19.34 -32.08
N ARG A 54 14.78 18.03 -31.95
CA ARG A 54 15.90 17.12 -32.36
C ARG A 54 15.91 16.83 -33.85
N SER A 55 14.74 16.86 -34.48
CA SER A 55 14.56 16.76 -35.91
C SER A 55 13.37 17.58 -36.35
N PRO A 56 13.37 18.17 -37.57
CA PRO A 56 12.35 19.08 -38.02
C PRO A 56 10.95 18.45 -38.05
N VAL A 57 9.94 19.12 -37.44
CA VAL A 57 8.55 18.63 -37.30
C VAL A 57 7.53 19.58 -37.91
N HIS A 58 6.37 19.03 -38.31
CA HIS A 58 5.19 19.81 -38.77
C HIS A 58 4.11 19.93 -37.68
N GLN A 59 4.24 19.18 -36.59
CA GLN A 59 3.27 19.16 -35.49
C GLN A 59 4.01 19.09 -34.16
N LEU A 60 3.44 19.73 -33.15
CA LEU A 60 3.77 19.48 -31.75
C LEU A 60 2.63 18.64 -31.16
N VAL A 61 2.99 17.54 -30.49
CA VAL A 61 2.04 16.62 -29.85
C VAL A 61 2.43 16.52 -28.38
N LEU A 62 1.47 16.82 -27.49
CA LEU A 62 1.61 16.75 -26.04
C LEU A 62 0.30 16.30 -25.38
N ASN A 63 0.32 15.98 -24.12
CA ASN A 63 -0.87 15.56 -23.39
C ASN A 63 -1.71 16.73 -22.90
N THR A 64 -3.01 16.55 -22.88
CA THR A 64 -4.02 17.42 -22.26
C THR A 64 -5.27 16.63 -21.97
N LEU A 65 -5.88 16.85 -20.81
CA LEU A 65 -7.16 16.24 -20.44
C LEU A 65 -8.00 17.24 -19.63
N GLU A 66 -9.28 17.39 -20.03
CA GLU A 66 -10.23 18.29 -19.35
C GLU A 66 -9.82 19.78 -19.33
N LEU A 67 -8.82 20.17 -20.11
CA LEU A 67 -8.44 21.55 -20.32
C LEU A 67 -9.04 22.10 -21.63
N LYS A 68 -9.48 23.35 -21.58
CA LYS A 68 -9.83 24.11 -22.78
C LYS A 68 -8.63 24.95 -23.19
N ILE A 69 -8.07 24.66 -24.35
CA ILE A 69 -6.97 25.42 -24.92
C ILE A 69 -7.57 26.65 -25.63
N GLU A 70 -7.21 27.82 -25.17
CA GLU A 70 -7.77 29.10 -25.64
C GLU A 70 -6.89 29.78 -26.71
N ALA A 71 -5.57 29.61 -26.60
CA ALA A 71 -4.61 30.15 -27.56
C ALA A 71 -3.31 29.35 -27.52
N ALA A 72 -2.62 29.29 -28.64
CA ALA A 72 -1.26 28.73 -28.76
C ALA A 72 -0.41 29.63 -29.70
N SER A 73 0.85 29.79 -29.37
CA SER A 73 1.85 30.44 -30.25
C SER A 73 3.17 29.68 -30.18
N VAL A 74 3.92 29.70 -31.31
CA VAL A 74 5.26 29.16 -31.42
C VAL A 74 6.20 30.25 -31.87
N ASP A 75 7.30 30.48 -31.13
CA ASP A 75 8.27 31.56 -31.36
C ASP A 75 7.61 32.93 -31.51
N GLY A 76 6.60 33.18 -30.66
CA GLY A 76 5.83 34.43 -30.65
C GLY A 76 4.85 34.59 -31.82
N LYS A 77 4.64 33.54 -32.63
CA LYS A 77 3.66 33.56 -33.73
C LYS A 77 2.42 32.78 -33.34
N ASP A 78 1.28 33.45 -33.31
CA ASP A 78 -0.01 32.84 -32.98
C ASP A 78 -0.41 31.77 -33.98
N LEU A 79 -0.95 30.66 -33.48
CA LEU A 79 -1.54 29.63 -34.29
C LEU A 79 -3.05 29.86 -34.46
N PRO A 80 -3.61 29.67 -35.66
CA PRO A 80 -5.03 29.80 -35.86
C PRO A 80 -5.79 28.69 -35.08
N ALA A 81 -7.01 28.96 -34.66
CA ALA A 81 -7.82 27.98 -33.90
C ALA A 81 -7.98 26.65 -34.64
N SER A 82 -7.99 26.65 -35.98
CA SER A 82 -8.03 25.40 -36.78
C SER A 82 -6.79 24.51 -36.68
N ALA A 83 -5.67 25.07 -36.25
CA ALA A 83 -4.41 24.36 -36.01
C ALA A 83 -4.33 23.69 -34.63
N ILE A 84 -5.20 24.02 -33.71
CA ILE A 84 -5.27 23.53 -32.33
C ILE A 84 -6.33 22.43 -32.28
N LYS A 85 -5.92 21.18 -32.06
CA LYS A 85 -6.84 20.04 -31.99
C LYS A 85 -6.59 19.24 -30.69
N THR A 86 -7.68 19.00 -29.94
CA THR A 86 -7.67 18.13 -28.77
C THR A 86 -8.41 16.82 -29.08
N ASP A 87 -7.81 15.70 -28.69
CA ASP A 87 -8.40 14.37 -28.76
C ASP A 87 -8.59 13.88 -27.32
N LYS A 88 -9.85 13.84 -26.86
CA LYS A 88 -10.17 13.49 -25.49
C LYS A 88 -9.94 11.99 -25.19
N GLU A 89 -10.14 11.11 -26.20
CA GLU A 89 -9.98 9.68 -26.00
C GLU A 89 -8.50 9.27 -25.91
N LYS A 90 -7.63 10.00 -26.66
CA LYS A 90 -6.20 9.81 -26.63
C LYS A 90 -5.47 10.70 -25.63
N GLU A 91 -6.18 11.66 -25.02
CA GLU A 91 -5.66 12.65 -24.09
C GLU A 91 -4.52 13.49 -24.70
N LEU A 92 -4.68 13.88 -25.97
CA LEU A 92 -3.65 14.58 -26.76
C LEU A 92 -4.10 15.97 -27.19
N LEU A 93 -3.13 16.90 -27.20
CA LEU A 93 -3.16 18.17 -27.90
C LEU A 93 -2.21 18.06 -29.09
N THR A 94 -2.73 18.32 -30.28
CA THR A 94 -1.96 18.43 -31.52
C THR A 94 -1.99 19.83 -32.06
N LEU A 95 -0.83 20.45 -32.19
CA LEU A 95 -0.64 21.77 -32.78
C LEU A 95 -0.02 21.62 -34.16
N THR A 96 -0.78 21.93 -35.22
CA THR A 96 -0.30 21.88 -36.61
C THR A 96 0.40 23.19 -36.97
N LEU A 97 1.65 23.11 -37.37
CA LEU A 97 2.49 24.24 -37.65
C LEU A 97 2.32 24.68 -39.12
N PRO A 98 2.20 25.99 -39.41
CA PRO A 98 2.08 26.49 -40.78
C PRO A 98 3.35 26.26 -41.58
N LEU A 99 4.50 26.22 -40.93
CA LEU A 99 5.80 25.89 -41.49
C LEU A 99 6.47 24.82 -40.64
N LYS A 100 7.34 24.03 -41.26
CA LYS A 100 8.13 23.03 -40.54
C LYS A 100 9.05 23.72 -39.53
N LEU A 101 8.94 23.33 -38.26
CA LEU A 101 9.79 23.81 -37.18
C LEU A 101 11.18 23.17 -37.38
N ALA A 102 12.22 23.96 -37.46
CA ALA A 102 13.57 23.48 -37.68
C ALA A 102 14.16 22.77 -36.46
N GLN A 103 15.24 22.08 -36.60
CA GLN A 103 16.04 21.55 -35.49
C GLN A 103 16.63 22.74 -34.72
N GLY A 104 16.60 22.67 -33.37
CA GLY A 104 17.11 23.69 -32.46
C GLY A 104 16.12 24.05 -31.34
N ASP A 105 16.40 25.14 -30.67
CA ASP A 105 15.61 25.60 -29.54
C ASP A 105 14.46 26.51 -29.99
N HIS A 106 13.28 26.25 -29.44
CA HIS A 106 12.04 26.93 -29.76
C HIS A 106 11.24 27.21 -28.50
N THR A 107 10.17 28.00 -28.63
CA THR A 107 9.30 28.38 -27.52
C THR A 107 7.83 28.14 -27.90
N LEU A 108 7.13 27.35 -27.09
CA LEU A 108 5.68 27.20 -27.16
C LEU A 108 5.04 28.03 -26.05
N ALA A 109 4.02 28.81 -26.36
CA ALA A 109 3.20 29.46 -25.33
C ALA A 109 1.75 29.05 -25.49
N LEU A 110 1.10 28.73 -24.36
CA LEU A 110 -0.29 28.28 -24.30
C LEU A 110 -1.08 29.13 -23.29
N ARG A 111 -2.36 29.33 -23.58
CA ARG A 111 -3.37 29.82 -22.65
C ARG A 111 -4.50 28.81 -22.59
N PHE A 112 -4.90 28.48 -21.35
CA PHE A 112 -5.88 27.44 -21.12
C PHE A 112 -6.73 27.72 -19.88
N SER A 113 -7.82 26.96 -19.73
CA SER A 113 -8.65 26.94 -18.53
C SER A 113 -9.11 25.52 -18.22
N GLY A 114 -9.37 25.27 -16.94
CA GLY A 114 -9.75 23.96 -16.43
C GLY A 114 -10.68 24.04 -15.23
N LYS A 115 -11.09 22.86 -14.74
CA LYS A 115 -11.91 22.71 -13.53
C LYS A 115 -11.02 22.40 -12.34
N ILE A 116 -11.42 22.84 -11.15
CA ILE A 116 -10.89 22.34 -9.87
C ILE A 116 -11.76 21.17 -9.45
N ASN A 117 -11.20 19.97 -9.44
CA ASN A 117 -11.92 18.74 -9.16
C ASN A 117 -12.28 18.60 -7.68
N GLN A 118 -13.19 17.69 -7.36
CA GLN A 118 -13.48 17.29 -5.99
C GLN A 118 -12.71 16.02 -5.59
N GLN A 119 -12.41 15.19 -6.57
CA GLN A 119 -11.57 13.99 -6.41
C GLN A 119 -10.09 14.38 -6.50
N GLY A 120 -9.20 13.59 -5.89
CA GLY A 120 -7.76 13.78 -5.91
C GLY A 120 -7.13 13.49 -7.28
N GLN A 121 -7.47 14.28 -8.29
CA GLN A 121 -6.97 14.19 -9.66
C GLN A 121 -6.72 15.57 -10.25
N GLY A 122 -5.54 15.81 -10.80
CA GLY A 122 -5.16 17.13 -11.27
C GLY A 122 -5.18 18.15 -10.14
N LEU A 123 -5.73 19.33 -10.37
CA LEU A 123 -6.02 20.29 -9.32
C LEU A 123 -7.37 19.99 -8.68
N PHE A 124 -7.42 19.84 -7.36
CA PHE A 124 -8.63 19.55 -6.63
C PHE A 124 -8.80 20.40 -5.38
N TYR A 125 -10.01 20.49 -4.86
CA TYR A 125 -10.33 21.20 -3.63
C TYR A 125 -10.79 20.24 -2.53
N MET A 126 -10.51 20.63 -1.29
CA MET A 126 -10.95 19.96 -0.08
C MET A 126 -11.69 20.93 0.81
N ARG A 127 -12.84 20.51 1.33
CA ARG A 127 -13.56 21.27 2.34
C ARG A 127 -13.19 20.74 3.72
N TYR A 128 -12.91 21.62 4.65
CA TYR A 128 -12.61 21.25 6.03
C TYR A 128 -13.27 22.24 7.00
N GLN A 129 -13.49 21.78 8.23
CA GLN A 129 -14.04 22.57 9.31
C GLN A 129 -12.90 23.03 10.24
N GLU A 130 -12.74 24.34 10.40
CA GLU A 130 -11.83 24.88 11.39
C GLU A 130 -12.51 24.90 12.76
N GLN A 131 -11.79 24.55 13.82
CA GLN A 131 -12.32 24.54 15.18
C GLN A 131 -12.78 25.96 15.58
N GLY A 132 -14.06 26.12 15.99
CA GLY A 132 -14.64 27.41 16.34
C GLY A 132 -15.11 28.25 15.16
N SER A 133 -15.00 27.79 13.91
CA SER A 133 -15.52 28.45 12.72
C SER A 133 -16.90 27.92 12.33
N GLY A 134 -17.82 28.85 11.99
CA GLY A 134 -19.18 28.47 11.58
C GLY A 134 -19.31 28.03 10.11
N ALA A 135 -18.32 28.32 9.25
CA ALA A 135 -18.36 28.01 7.82
C ALA A 135 -17.22 27.08 7.41
N PRO A 136 -17.46 26.10 6.51
CA PRO A 136 -16.40 25.27 5.96
C PRO A 136 -15.43 26.13 5.12
N LYS A 137 -14.13 25.84 5.29
CA LYS A 137 -13.04 26.44 4.51
C LYS A 137 -12.63 25.53 3.35
N VAL A 138 -11.87 26.09 2.41
CA VAL A 138 -11.37 25.37 1.23
C VAL A 138 -9.84 25.38 1.25
N MET A 139 -9.26 24.22 0.94
CA MET A 139 -7.85 24.04 0.63
C MET A 139 -7.75 23.47 -0.78
N LEU A 140 -6.78 23.92 -1.56
CA LEU A 140 -6.44 23.36 -2.87
C LEU A 140 -5.24 22.42 -2.73
N GLY A 141 -5.23 21.37 -3.54
CA GLY A 141 -4.10 20.44 -3.67
C GLY A 141 -4.03 19.86 -5.07
N THR A 142 -2.91 19.24 -5.39
CA THR A 142 -2.71 18.50 -6.64
C THR A 142 -2.38 17.06 -6.39
N GLN A 143 -2.81 16.18 -7.32
CA GLN A 143 -2.39 14.78 -7.44
C GLN A 143 -2.22 14.47 -8.91
N PHE A 144 -0.99 14.08 -9.31
CA PHE A 144 -0.66 13.94 -10.73
C PHE A 144 -0.22 12.52 -11.12
N GLU A 145 0.27 11.72 -10.22
CA GLU A 145 0.63 10.34 -10.52
C GLU A 145 -0.65 9.48 -10.74
N ALA A 146 -0.68 8.65 -11.78
CA ALA A 146 0.39 8.41 -12.76
C ALA A 146 0.43 9.48 -13.88
N THR A 147 -0.71 9.96 -14.40
CA THR A 147 -0.81 10.71 -15.68
C THR A 147 -1.83 11.85 -15.60
N ASP A 148 -1.96 12.53 -14.46
CA ASP A 148 -2.93 13.60 -14.21
C ASP A 148 -2.32 15.01 -14.20
N ALA A 149 -1.00 15.20 -14.47
CA ALA A 149 -0.42 16.51 -14.69
C ALA A 149 -1.06 17.22 -15.90
N ARG A 150 -1.43 16.47 -16.92
CA ARG A 150 -2.16 16.91 -18.13
C ARG A 150 -3.55 17.50 -17.86
N ARG A 151 -4.09 17.37 -16.63
CA ARG A 151 -5.33 18.01 -16.17
C ARG A 151 -5.08 19.37 -15.54
N PHE A 152 -3.83 19.71 -15.24
CA PHE A 152 -3.44 20.96 -14.61
C PHE A 152 -2.79 21.92 -15.60
N PHE A 153 -1.92 21.39 -16.48
CA PHE A 153 -1.32 22.13 -17.59
C PHE A 153 -1.01 21.20 -18.76
N PRO A 154 -1.06 21.66 -20.01
CA PRO A 154 -0.66 20.85 -21.16
C PRO A 154 0.83 20.50 -21.08
N CYS A 155 1.21 19.22 -21.21
CA CYS A 155 2.61 18.84 -21.01
C CYS A 155 2.98 17.54 -21.74
N TRP A 156 4.27 17.27 -21.83
CA TRP A 156 4.79 15.93 -22.14
C TRP A 156 4.73 15.08 -20.88
N ASP A 157 3.58 14.42 -20.68
CA ASP A 157 3.21 13.74 -19.43
C ASP A 157 3.58 12.25 -19.45
N GLU A 158 4.83 11.98 -19.80
CA GLU A 158 5.47 10.66 -19.71
C GLU A 158 6.74 10.77 -18.87
N PRO A 159 7.08 9.80 -17.99
CA PRO A 159 8.18 9.92 -17.03
C PRO A 159 9.54 10.27 -17.64
N VAL A 160 9.76 9.87 -18.89
CA VAL A 160 11.03 10.07 -19.61
C VAL A 160 11.26 11.52 -20.03
N PHE A 161 10.22 12.35 -20.12
CA PHE A 161 10.36 13.77 -20.46
C PHE A 161 10.61 14.61 -19.22
N ARG A 162 11.87 14.68 -18.82
CA ARG A 162 12.30 15.52 -17.67
C ARG A 162 12.53 16.95 -18.13
N ALA A 163 11.96 17.90 -17.37
CA ALA A 163 12.12 19.33 -17.61
C ALA A 163 12.22 20.08 -16.28
N ARG A 164 12.60 21.34 -16.33
CA ARG A 164 12.55 22.26 -15.20
C ARG A 164 11.18 22.91 -15.15
N PHE A 165 10.59 22.98 -13.97
CA PHE A 165 9.28 23.60 -13.77
C PHE A 165 9.41 24.81 -12.86
N GLN A 166 8.89 25.96 -13.31
CA GLN A 166 8.75 27.16 -12.52
C GLN A 166 7.28 27.51 -12.43
N LEU A 167 6.69 27.33 -11.25
CA LEU A 167 5.29 27.63 -10.99
C LEU A 167 5.13 29.04 -10.43
N SER A 168 4.07 29.73 -10.83
CA SER A 168 3.54 30.91 -10.18
C SER A 168 2.02 30.82 -10.02
N ALA A 169 1.48 31.36 -8.95
CA ALA A 169 0.05 31.33 -8.69
C ALA A 169 -0.47 32.66 -8.14
N VAL A 170 -1.70 33.00 -8.50
CA VAL A 170 -2.44 34.10 -7.90
C VAL A 170 -3.48 33.56 -6.93
N VAL A 171 -3.39 33.95 -5.68
CA VAL A 171 -4.25 33.46 -4.60
C VAL A 171 -4.71 34.59 -3.67
N PRO A 172 -5.73 34.39 -2.81
CA PRO A 172 -6.09 35.32 -1.76
C PRO A 172 -4.87 35.73 -0.90
N GLU A 173 -4.84 36.97 -0.40
CA GLU A 173 -3.69 37.54 0.32
C GLU A 173 -3.32 36.70 1.59
N ASN A 174 -4.33 36.17 2.28
CA ASN A 174 -4.18 35.41 3.53
C ASN A 174 -3.84 33.91 3.31
N TRP A 175 -3.73 33.47 2.05
CA TRP A 175 -3.41 32.06 1.78
C TRP A 175 -1.90 31.83 1.76
N LEU A 176 -1.46 30.73 2.35
CA LEU A 176 -0.14 30.15 2.12
C LEU A 176 -0.17 29.35 0.83
N VAL A 177 0.91 29.42 0.06
CA VAL A 177 1.10 28.63 -1.17
C VAL A 177 2.36 27.80 -1.04
N VAL A 178 2.30 26.56 -1.45
CA VAL A 178 3.41 25.60 -1.39
C VAL A 178 3.57 24.92 -2.76
N SER A 179 4.82 24.76 -3.19
CA SER A 179 5.19 23.99 -4.37
C SER A 179 6.51 23.26 -4.13
N ASN A 180 7.08 22.62 -5.16
CA ASN A 180 8.33 21.85 -5.10
C ASN A 180 9.51 22.64 -4.50
N MET A 181 9.67 23.88 -4.90
CA MET A 181 10.82 24.73 -4.57
C MET A 181 10.43 25.87 -3.62
N PRO A 182 11.39 26.54 -2.98
CA PRO A 182 11.12 27.73 -2.20
C PRO A 182 10.50 28.88 -3.03
N ILE A 183 9.80 29.78 -2.34
CA ILE A 183 9.29 31.02 -2.94
C ILE A 183 10.48 31.89 -3.35
N GLU A 184 10.51 32.25 -4.62
CA GLU A 184 11.49 33.21 -5.19
C GLU A 184 11.05 34.65 -4.99
N SER A 185 9.74 34.91 -5.19
CA SER A 185 9.15 36.25 -5.00
C SER A 185 7.66 36.17 -4.67
N GLU A 186 7.20 37.12 -3.89
CA GLU A 186 5.79 37.35 -3.58
C GLU A 186 5.45 38.83 -3.83
N ARG A 187 4.38 39.06 -4.55
CA ARG A 187 3.94 40.42 -4.92
C ARG A 187 2.44 40.59 -4.67
N LYS A 188 2.07 41.59 -3.92
CA LYS A 188 0.67 41.96 -3.74
C LYS A 188 0.11 42.56 -5.05
N ILE A 189 -1.08 42.13 -5.43
CA ILE A 189 -1.82 42.61 -6.60
C ILE A 189 -3.27 42.88 -6.20
N THR A 190 -4.05 43.48 -7.12
CA THR A 190 -5.45 43.89 -6.85
C THR A 190 -6.35 42.73 -6.45
N GLU A 191 -6.09 41.50 -6.99
CA GLU A 191 -6.91 40.30 -6.80
C GLU A 191 -6.38 39.37 -5.68
N GLY A 192 -5.41 39.88 -4.88
CA GLY A 192 -4.75 39.07 -3.83
C GLY A 192 -3.23 39.21 -3.89
N LYS A 193 -2.52 38.08 -4.00
CA LYS A 193 -1.07 38.04 -4.19
C LYS A 193 -0.64 37.07 -5.27
N GLU A 194 0.42 37.44 -5.97
CA GLU A 194 1.11 36.54 -6.89
C GLU A 194 2.36 36.00 -6.22
N VAL A 195 2.46 34.66 -6.16
CA VAL A 195 3.59 33.91 -5.59
C VAL A 195 4.31 33.21 -6.73
N ARG A 196 5.61 33.37 -6.84
CA ARG A 196 6.47 32.69 -7.80
C ARG A 196 7.50 31.88 -7.07
N PHE A 197 7.68 30.64 -7.50
CA PHE A 197 8.64 29.70 -6.95
C PHE A 197 9.92 29.67 -7.78
N ALA A 198 11.03 29.28 -7.17
CA ALA A 198 12.25 28.97 -7.91
C ALA A 198 12.01 27.80 -8.85
N ALA A 199 12.79 27.71 -9.93
CA ALA A 199 12.70 26.60 -10.87
C ALA A 199 13.23 25.29 -10.23
N THR A 200 12.58 24.17 -10.54
CA THR A 200 13.05 22.84 -10.11
C THR A 200 14.31 22.40 -10.86
N PRO A 201 15.06 21.42 -10.36
CA PRO A 201 15.93 20.62 -11.22
C PRO A 201 15.10 19.89 -12.30
N PRO A 202 15.73 19.27 -13.33
CA PRO A 202 15.00 18.46 -14.29
C PRO A 202 14.30 17.27 -13.61
N MET A 203 12.97 17.20 -13.73
CA MET A 203 12.14 16.14 -13.15
C MET A 203 10.97 15.80 -14.08
N SER A 204 10.30 14.67 -13.82
CA SER A 204 9.10 14.25 -14.53
C SER A 204 7.89 15.13 -14.14
N SER A 205 6.93 15.29 -15.06
CA SER A 205 5.74 16.13 -14.87
C SER A 205 4.89 15.76 -13.66
N TYR A 206 4.75 14.46 -13.37
CA TYR A 206 3.91 13.96 -12.29
C TYR A 206 4.40 14.34 -10.87
N LEU A 207 5.65 14.74 -10.73
CA LEU A 207 6.26 15.16 -9.46
C LEU A 207 5.96 16.61 -9.06
N ASN A 208 5.26 17.37 -9.92
CA ASN A 208 4.87 18.73 -9.59
C ASN A 208 3.82 18.74 -8.47
N VAL A 209 3.91 19.75 -7.60
CA VAL A 209 2.96 19.96 -6.51
C VAL A 209 2.53 21.41 -6.40
N PHE A 210 1.24 21.61 -6.14
CA PHE A 210 0.67 22.90 -5.79
C PHE A 210 -0.34 22.69 -4.66
N VAL A 211 -0.13 23.38 -3.55
CA VAL A 211 -1.04 23.40 -2.41
C VAL A 211 -1.26 24.85 -1.99
N ALA A 212 -2.52 25.22 -1.73
CA ALA A 212 -2.85 26.59 -1.31
C ALA A 212 -4.05 26.60 -0.35
N GLY A 213 -4.01 27.48 0.66
CA GLY A 213 -5.07 27.60 1.64
C GLY A 213 -4.67 28.42 2.87
N GLU A 214 -5.55 28.50 3.86
CA GLU A 214 -5.23 29.05 5.19
C GLU A 214 -4.52 27.93 5.99
N LEU A 215 -3.18 27.98 6.01
CA LEU A 215 -2.32 26.93 6.53
C LEU A 215 -1.37 27.48 7.60
N ASP A 216 -0.99 26.62 8.54
CA ASP A 216 0.08 26.83 9.51
C ASP A 216 1.29 25.96 9.19
N VAL A 217 2.46 26.37 9.67
CA VAL A 217 3.74 25.70 9.40
C VAL A 217 4.51 25.55 10.70
N ILE A 218 5.10 24.39 10.89
CA ILE A 218 6.21 24.17 11.83
C ILE A 218 7.44 23.72 11.05
N GLU A 219 8.63 24.02 11.53
CA GLU A 219 9.86 23.77 10.80
C GLU A 219 11.01 23.27 11.68
N ALA A 220 11.93 22.56 11.04
CA ALA A 220 13.21 22.11 11.58
C ALA A 220 14.26 22.10 10.47
N ARG A 221 15.47 21.64 10.77
CA ARG A 221 16.53 21.43 9.79
C ARG A 221 17.12 20.02 9.89
N SER A 222 17.46 19.47 8.73
CA SER A 222 18.29 18.27 8.60
C SER A 222 19.50 18.67 7.73
N GLY A 223 20.64 18.88 8.37
CA GLY A 223 21.80 19.47 7.69
C GLY A 223 21.48 20.84 7.07
N SER A 224 21.69 21.01 5.77
CA SER A 224 21.38 22.22 5.01
C SER A 224 19.89 22.32 4.60
N THR A 225 19.15 21.22 4.64
CA THR A 225 17.78 21.15 4.19
C THR A 225 16.81 21.69 5.24
N GLN A 226 15.93 22.62 4.85
CA GLN A 226 14.80 23.03 5.67
C GLN A 226 13.69 21.98 5.58
N VAL A 227 13.26 21.44 6.70
CA VAL A 227 12.13 20.49 6.80
C VAL A 227 10.93 21.21 7.41
N ARG A 228 9.78 21.15 6.77
CA ARG A 228 8.55 21.79 7.26
C ARG A 228 7.41 20.78 7.32
N VAL A 229 6.55 20.90 8.32
CA VAL A 229 5.22 20.29 8.29
C VAL A 229 4.18 21.38 8.12
N ILE A 230 3.29 21.18 7.18
CA ILE A 230 2.27 22.14 6.75
C ILE A 230 0.90 21.49 6.91
N ALA A 231 0.01 22.15 7.61
CA ALA A 231 -1.34 21.64 7.86
C ALA A 231 -2.37 22.78 7.84
N THR A 232 -3.64 22.44 7.83
CA THR A 232 -4.72 23.41 8.02
C THR A 232 -4.54 24.16 9.34
N LYS A 233 -4.95 25.41 9.38
CA LYS A 233 -4.76 26.32 10.50
C LYS A 233 -5.17 25.70 11.84
N GLY A 234 -4.29 25.80 12.83
CA GLY A 234 -4.46 25.23 14.18
C GLY A 234 -4.02 23.77 14.33
N LYS A 235 -3.57 23.08 13.26
CA LYS A 235 -3.19 21.66 13.31
C LYS A 235 -1.69 21.39 13.14
N ALA A 236 -0.87 22.37 12.73
CA ALA A 236 0.53 22.10 12.40
C ALA A 236 1.33 21.48 13.56
N GLU A 237 1.06 21.87 14.81
CA GLU A 237 1.74 21.30 15.98
C GLU A 237 1.50 19.79 16.18
N LEU A 238 0.39 19.23 15.67
CA LEU A 238 0.17 17.79 15.63
C LEU A 238 1.16 17.07 14.69
N GLY A 239 1.83 17.81 13.82
CA GLY A 239 2.89 17.32 12.94
C GLY A 239 4.28 17.27 13.58
N ARG A 240 4.45 17.59 14.87
CA ARG A 240 5.76 17.62 15.55
C ARG A 240 6.53 16.32 15.43
N TYR A 241 5.84 15.20 15.67
CA TYR A 241 6.43 13.87 15.53
C TYR A 241 6.88 13.58 14.09
N ALA A 242 6.06 13.94 13.12
CA ALA A 242 6.39 13.78 11.69
C ALA A 242 7.60 14.63 11.28
N LEU A 243 7.69 15.86 11.81
CA LEU A 243 8.82 16.76 11.57
C LEU A 243 10.14 16.17 12.06
N GLU A 244 10.15 15.63 13.29
CA GLU A 244 11.33 15.00 13.91
C GLU A 244 11.71 13.71 13.18
N ALA A 245 10.73 12.87 12.85
CA ALA A 245 10.93 11.65 12.07
C ALA A 245 11.52 11.95 10.68
N THR A 246 10.97 12.93 9.97
CA THR A 246 11.47 13.33 8.64
C THR A 246 12.94 13.78 8.71
N ALA A 247 13.30 14.60 9.69
CA ALA A 247 14.68 15.07 9.84
C ALA A 247 15.66 13.91 10.12
N GLN A 248 15.27 12.94 10.94
CA GLN A 248 16.03 11.74 11.24
C GLN A 248 16.19 10.83 10.02
N ILE A 249 15.08 10.55 9.32
CA ILE A 249 15.04 9.69 8.13
C ILE A 249 15.89 10.29 7.01
N LEU A 250 15.76 11.59 6.76
CA LEU A 250 16.49 12.29 5.71
C LEU A 250 18.00 12.21 5.93
N GLN A 251 18.47 12.38 7.16
CA GLN A 251 19.89 12.22 7.50
C GLN A 251 20.37 10.78 7.26
N TYR A 252 19.59 9.78 7.69
CA TYR A 252 19.91 8.37 7.47
C TYR A 252 20.02 8.03 5.99
N TYR A 253 19.13 8.56 5.15
CA TYR A 253 19.14 8.32 3.71
C TYR A 253 20.29 9.03 3.02
N ASN A 254 20.62 10.25 3.40
CA ASN A 254 21.82 10.94 2.93
C ASN A 254 23.07 10.07 3.14
N ASP A 255 23.21 9.49 4.34
CA ASP A 255 24.33 8.65 4.69
C ASP A 255 24.29 7.29 3.99
N TYR A 256 23.13 6.67 3.90
CA TYR A 256 22.95 5.37 3.25
C TYR A 256 23.23 5.41 1.76
N PHE A 257 22.67 6.37 1.05
CA PHE A 257 22.81 6.48 -0.41
C PHE A 257 24.10 7.15 -0.85
N GLY A 258 24.74 7.91 0.02
CA GLY A 258 26.00 8.61 -0.28
C GLY A 258 25.85 9.79 -1.24
N VAL A 259 24.62 10.12 -1.64
CA VAL A 259 24.24 11.28 -2.43
C VAL A 259 23.27 12.10 -1.58
N PRO A 260 23.63 13.32 -1.16
CA PRO A 260 22.76 14.16 -0.36
C PRO A 260 21.46 14.54 -1.09
N TYR A 261 20.39 14.69 -0.34
CA TYR A 261 19.13 15.22 -0.85
C TYR A 261 19.37 16.60 -1.53
N PRO A 262 18.99 16.77 -2.80
CA PRO A 262 19.49 17.90 -3.60
C PRO A 262 18.70 19.20 -3.46
N LEU A 263 17.46 19.14 -2.89
CA LEU A 263 16.64 20.35 -2.80
C LEU A 263 16.87 21.11 -1.47
N PRO A 264 16.69 22.44 -1.45
CA PRO A 264 16.94 23.24 -0.25
C PRO A 264 15.89 23.06 0.85
N LYS A 265 14.74 22.46 0.52
CA LYS A 265 13.65 22.19 1.46
C LYS A 265 12.98 20.85 1.20
N LEU A 266 12.33 20.32 2.23
CA LEU A 266 11.42 19.18 2.14
C LEU A 266 10.18 19.45 3.00
N ASP A 267 9.04 19.59 2.36
CA ASP A 267 7.76 19.85 3.00
C ASP A 267 6.96 18.55 3.18
N GLN A 268 6.34 18.40 4.33
CA GLN A 268 5.40 17.32 4.66
C GLN A 268 4.01 17.98 4.80
N ILE A 269 3.10 17.72 3.87
CA ILE A 269 1.87 18.50 3.71
C ILE A 269 0.66 17.65 4.06
N ALA A 270 -0.06 18.01 5.12
CA ALA A 270 -1.27 17.32 5.56
C ALA A 270 -2.51 17.80 4.80
N LEU A 271 -3.15 16.93 4.06
CA LEU A 271 -4.38 17.20 3.31
C LEU A 271 -5.60 16.66 4.07
N PRO A 272 -6.64 17.50 4.30
CA PRO A 272 -7.83 17.08 5.06
C PRO A 272 -8.80 16.19 4.28
N GLY A 273 -8.48 15.84 3.03
CA GLY A 273 -9.31 15.03 2.14
C GLY A 273 -8.71 14.89 0.75
N GLY A 274 -9.55 14.57 -0.24
CA GLY A 274 -9.16 14.48 -1.65
C GLY A 274 -8.68 13.10 -2.04
N PHE A 275 -7.61 12.61 -1.46
CA PHE A 275 -7.11 11.25 -1.69
C PHE A 275 -6.71 10.55 -0.37
N GLY A 276 -6.49 9.25 -0.42
CA GLY A 276 -6.31 8.45 0.79
C GLY A 276 -4.95 7.75 0.87
N GLY A 277 -3.86 8.50 0.81
CA GLY A 277 -2.52 7.95 0.86
C GLY A 277 -1.49 9.02 1.12
N ALA A 278 -0.32 8.87 0.50
CA ALA A 278 0.70 9.88 0.39
C ALA A 278 1.21 9.92 -1.07
N MET A 279 1.97 10.97 -1.40
CA MET A 279 2.53 11.19 -2.73
C MET A 279 3.86 11.91 -2.60
N GLU A 280 4.87 11.36 -3.22
CA GLU A 280 6.28 11.76 -3.15
C GLU A 280 6.65 13.02 -3.92
N ASN A 281 5.73 13.91 -4.27
CA ASN A 281 6.06 15.10 -5.05
C ASN A 281 7.36 15.75 -4.58
N TRP A 282 8.34 15.91 -5.48
CA TRP A 282 9.70 16.27 -5.12
C TRP A 282 9.80 17.60 -4.37
N GLY A 283 10.24 17.57 -3.12
CA GLY A 283 10.32 18.72 -2.24
C GLY A 283 9.02 19.13 -1.53
N GLY A 284 7.88 18.45 -1.81
CA GLY A 284 6.59 18.79 -1.21
C GLY A 284 5.65 17.58 -1.13
N ILE A 285 6.01 16.59 -0.29
CA ILE A 285 5.27 15.35 -0.11
C ILE A 285 3.89 15.63 0.49
N THR A 286 2.85 15.11 -0.12
CA THR A 286 1.47 15.27 0.36
C THR A 286 0.99 13.99 1.05
N TYR A 287 0.23 14.16 2.12
CA TYR A 287 -0.31 13.07 2.94
C TYR A 287 -1.78 13.30 3.24
N TYR A 288 -2.57 12.25 3.29
CA TYR A 288 -3.82 12.34 4.05
C TYR A 288 -3.49 12.63 5.51
N GLU A 289 -4.18 13.59 6.14
CA GLU A 289 -3.73 14.16 7.42
C GLU A 289 -3.55 13.12 8.54
N SER A 290 -4.33 12.04 8.58
CA SER A 290 -4.16 10.98 9.60
C SER A 290 -2.91 10.10 9.37
N ALA A 291 -2.23 10.23 8.23
CA ALA A 291 -0.95 9.58 7.97
C ALA A 291 0.25 10.47 8.29
N LEU A 292 0.03 11.69 8.78
CA LEU A 292 1.08 12.65 9.12
C LEU A 292 0.91 13.27 10.52
N LEU A 293 -0.33 13.55 10.93
CA LEU A 293 -0.62 14.27 12.16
C LEU A 293 -0.87 13.29 13.31
N PHE A 294 -0.16 13.48 14.40
CA PHE A 294 -0.23 12.68 15.63
C PHE A 294 -0.72 13.52 16.80
N ASP A 295 -1.87 13.19 17.33
CA ASP A 295 -2.39 13.78 18.57
C ASP A 295 -1.99 12.91 19.76
N PRO A 296 -1.05 13.36 20.64
CA PRO A 296 -0.61 12.56 21.80
C PRO A 296 -1.71 12.15 22.78
N LYS A 297 -2.87 12.83 22.74
CA LYS A 297 -4.01 12.54 23.63
C LYS A 297 -4.98 11.52 23.04
N ASN A 298 -5.08 11.49 21.71
CA ASN A 298 -6.16 10.75 21.05
C ASN A 298 -5.66 9.72 20.03
N SER A 299 -4.43 9.88 19.50
CA SER A 299 -3.85 8.93 18.54
C SER A 299 -3.27 7.71 19.23
N SER A 300 -3.40 6.55 18.58
CA SER A 300 -2.88 5.27 19.05
C SER A 300 -1.36 5.14 18.78
N THR A 301 -0.72 4.19 19.45
CA THR A 301 0.66 3.76 19.15
C THR A 301 0.76 3.24 17.71
N GLU A 302 -0.25 2.54 17.21
CA GLU A 302 -0.31 2.07 15.81
C GLU A 302 -0.30 3.26 14.84
N THR A 303 -1.06 4.33 15.11
CA THR A 303 -1.05 5.57 14.30
C THR A 303 0.36 6.17 14.26
N LYS A 304 1.03 6.25 15.41
CA LYS A 304 2.41 6.76 15.50
C LYS A 304 3.39 5.93 14.67
N GLN A 305 3.31 4.60 14.74
CA GLN A 305 4.11 3.68 13.93
C GLN A 305 3.86 3.87 12.44
N ASN A 306 2.57 3.94 12.08
CA ASN A 306 2.15 4.12 10.70
C ASN A 306 2.66 5.45 10.08
N ILE A 307 2.63 6.54 10.85
CA ILE A 307 3.20 7.83 10.41
C ILE A 307 4.69 7.67 10.09
N TYR A 308 5.46 7.00 10.95
CA TYR A 308 6.90 6.80 10.70
C TYR A 308 7.16 5.97 9.44
N GLU A 309 6.45 4.85 9.27
CA GLU A 309 6.59 3.97 8.11
C GLU A 309 6.23 4.68 6.80
N VAL A 310 5.14 5.46 6.78
CA VAL A 310 4.74 6.22 5.59
C VAL A 310 5.79 7.28 5.26
N ILE A 311 6.25 8.06 6.25
CA ILE A 311 7.28 9.07 6.02
C ILE A 311 8.57 8.42 5.50
N ALA A 312 8.97 7.28 6.08
CA ALA A 312 10.16 6.57 5.62
C ALA A 312 10.04 6.09 4.17
N HIS A 313 8.84 5.67 3.74
CA HIS A 313 8.56 5.31 2.36
C HIS A 313 8.65 6.55 1.43
N GLU A 314 7.90 7.60 1.74
CA GLU A 314 7.82 8.80 0.87
C GLU A 314 9.17 9.53 0.78
N VAL A 315 9.94 9.60 1.87
CA VAL A 315 11.27 10.21 1.82
C VAL A 315 12.27 9.37 1.03
N ALA A 316 12.09 8.03 0.95
CA ALA A 316 12.95 7.18 0.11
C ALA A 316 12.77 7.48 -1.38
N HIS A 317 11.57 7.87 -1.80
CA HIS A 317 11.28 8.31 -3.16
C HIS A 317 12.11 9.50 -3.61
N MET A 318 12.61 10.34 -2.70
CA MET A 318 13.47 11.48 -3.05
C MET A 318 14.71 11.04 -3.84
N TRP A 319 15.11 9.76 -3.73
CA TRP A 319 16.16 9.13 -4.53
C TRP A 319 15.58 8.18 -5.59
N PHE A 320 14.61 7.31 -5.20
CA PHE A 320 13.98 6.32 -6.06
C PHE A 320 12.60 6.79 -6.53
N GLY A 321 12.52 7.46 -7.63
CA GLY A 321 11.33 8.10 -8.18
C GLY A 321 11.62 9.52 -8.64
N ASP A 322 12.29 10.32 -7.80
CA ASP A 322 12.52 11.74 -8.02
C ASP A 322 13.89 12.01 -8.65
N LEU A 323 14.98 11.74 -7.92
CA LEU A 323 16.34 11.95 -8.44
C LEU A 323 16.62 11.03 -9.60
N VAL A 324 16.32 9.74 -9.43
CA VAL A 324 16.39 8.68 -10.44
C VAL A 324 14.97 8.16 -10.67
N THR A 325 14.40 8.33 -11.84
CA THR A 325 13.03 7.97 -12.18
C THR A 325 12.99 6.78 -13.12
N MET A 326 12.03 5.89 -12.98
CA MET A 326 11.78 4.85 -13.99
C MET A 326 11.63 5.45 -15.39
N ALA A 327 12.07 4.73 -16.43
CA ALA A 327 11.94 5.18 -17.81
C ALA A 327 10.49 5.15 -18.30
N TRP A 328 9.75 4.11 -17.89
CA TRP A 328 8.35 3.90 -18.21
C TRP A 328 7.64 3.11 -17.08
N TRP A 329 6.33 3.08 -17.10
CA TRP A 329 5.49 2.48 -16.08
C TRP A 329 5.66 0.96 -15.92
N ASP A 330 6.24 0.26 -16.87
CA ASP A 330 6.63 -1.16 -16.76
C ASP A 330 7.76 -1.39 -15.73
N ASN A 331 8.50 -0.34 -15.40
CA ASN A 331 9.53 -0.30 -14.38
C ASN A 331 9.10 0.43 -13.10
N LEU A 332 7.80 0.63 -12.85
CA LEU A 332 7.26 1.31 -11.66
C LEU A 332 7.80 0.75 -10.33
N TRP A 333 8.11 -0.53 -10.29
CA TRP A 333 8.67 -1.19 -9.12
C TRP A 333 10.05 -0.63 -8.70
N LEU A 334 10.80 0.01 -9.61
CA LEU A 334 12.06 0.71 -9.29
C LEU A 334 11.82 1.91 -8.36
N ASN A 335 10.64 2.53 -8.44
CA ASN A 335 10.22 3.56 -7.51
C ASN A 335 9.64 2.88 -6.26
N GLU A 336 8.53 2.17 -6.40
CA GLU A 336 7.67 1.72 -5.32
C GLU A 336 8.23 0.53 -4.50
N GLY A 337 8.80 -0.45 -5.17
CA GLY A 337 9.44 -1.60 -4.52
C GLY A 337 10.66 -1.16 -3.70
N PHE A 338 11.43 -0.20 -4.22
CA PHE A 338 12.58 0.37 -3.52
C PHE A 338 12.16 1.24 -2.34
N ALA A 339 11.20 2.15 -2.53
CA ALA A 339 10.70 2.97 -1.44
C ALA A 339 10.11 2.12 -0.32
N SER A 340 9.37 1.07 -0.67
CA SER A 340 8.85 0.10 0.30
C SER A 340 9.95 -0.65 1.04
N TRP A 341 10.98 -1.13 0.32
CA TRP A 341 12.12 -1.83 0.93
C TRP A 341 12.90 -0.90 1.85
N MET A 342 13.26 0.29 1.38
CA MET A 342 14.07 1.24 2.14
C MET A 342 13.30 1.83 3.33
N GLY A 343 12.01 2.12 3.16
CA GLY A 343 11.14 2.57 4.24
C GLY A 343 11.04 1.53 5.36
N THR A 344 10.86 0.25 5.01
CA THR A 344 10.85 -0.84 5.97
C THR A 344 12.22 -1.02 6.64
N LYS A 345 13.33 -0.92 5.89
CA LYS A 345 14.69 -1.00 6.41
C LYS A 345 15.00 0.13 7.40
N CYS A 346 14.65 1.35 7.05
CA CYS A 346 14.81 2.52 7.90
C CYS A 346 14.00 2.39 9.20
N THR A 347 12.73 1.98 9.07
CA THR A 347 11.87 1.77 10.24
C THR A 347 12.43 0.67 11.14
N ALA A 348 12.91 -0.45 10.58
CA ALA A 348 13.55 -1.51 11.35
C ALA A 348 14.84 -1.04 12.06
N HIS A 349 15.59 -0.13 11.44
CA HIS A 349 16.81 0.42 12.02
C HIS A 349 16.54 1.28 13.26
N PHE A 350 15.59 2.21 13.17
CA PHE A 350 15.28 3.13 14.27
C PHE A 350 14.27 2.59 15.29
N ASN A 351 13.44 1.65 14.87
CA ASN A 351 12.36 1.08 15.67
C ASN A 351 12.36 -0.46 15.59
N PRO A 352 13.48 -1.14 16.00
CA PRO A 352 13.62 -2.59 15.85
C PRO A 352 12.55 -3.37 16.62
N GLN A 353 12.01 -2.80 17.70
CA GLN A 353 10.92 -3.39 18.49
C GLN A 353 9.61 -3.55 17.72
N LEU A 354 9.46 -2.85 16.58
CA LEU A 354 8.25 -2.94 15.76
C LEU A 354 8.19 -4.21 14.92
N GLU A 355 9.33 -4.90 14.75
CA GLU A 355 9.43 -6.14 13.94
C GLU A 355 8.81 -6.03 12.54
N VAL A 356 8.98 -4.85 11.90
CA VAL A 356 8.27 -4.49 10.64
C VAL A 356 8.47 -5.46 9.48
N TRP A 357 9.54 -6.27 9.50
CA TRP A 357 9.75 -7.33 8.53
C TRP A 357 8.85 -8.56 8.74
N LEU A 358 8.30 -8.72 9.92
CA LEU A 358 7.48 -9.86 10.35
C LEU A 358 6.02 -9.49 10.56
N ARG A 359 5.73 -8.21 10.51
CA ARG A 359 4.42 -7.64 10.77
C ARG A 359 3.92 -6.89 9.55
N ARG A 360 2.78 -6.31 9.71
CA ARG A 360 2.08 -5.52 8.72
C ARG A 360 2.86 -4.27 8.32
N ASN A 361 2.90 -3.99 7.01
CA ASN A 361 3.11 -2.65 6.48
C ASN A 361 1.76 -2.07 6.07
N LEU A 362 1.36 -1.01 6.73
CA LEU A 362 0.30 -0.05 6.43
C LEU A 362 -1.10 -0.58 6.04
N PRO A 363 -2.15 -0.19 6.78
CA PRO A 363 -3.53 -0.45 6.41
C PRO A 363 -4.01 0.58 5.39
N ARG A 364 -3.55 0.53 4.16
CA ARG A 364 -4.09 1.41 3.11
C ARG A 364 -5.39 0.87 2.50
N ASP A 365 -5.57 -0.44 2.55
CA ASP A 365 -6.75 -1.08 1.97
C ASP A 365 -7.69 -1.55 3.08
N PRO A 366 -8.86 -0.92 3.26
CA PRO A 366 -9.85 -1.35 4.22
C PRO A 366 -10.42 -2.74 3.90
N THR A 367 -10.14 -3.28 2.72
CA THR A 367 -10.59 -4.62 2.31
C THR A 367 -9.63 -5.73 2.75
N ARG A 368 -8.40 -5.40 3.20
CA ARG A 368 -7.35 -6.37 3.52
C ARG A 368 -7.20 -6.58 5.02
N ARG A 369 -6.92 -7.81 5.38
CA ARG A 369 -6.58 -8.20 6.75
C ARG A 369 -5.11 -7.91 7.05
N ILE A 370 -4.78 -7.82 8.33
CA ILE A 370 -3.42 -7.67 8.85
C ILE A 370 -2.54 -8.82 8.32
N GLY A 371 -1.33 -8.54 7.84
CA GLY A 371 -0.40 -9.56 7.37
C GLY A 371 0.96 -8.99 6.97
N ILE A 372 1.97 -9.83 6.93
CA ILE A 372 3.32 -9.50 6.48
C ILE A 372 3.28 -9.10 5.01
N ALA A 373 4.01 -8.06 4.60
CA ALA A 373 4.02 -7.58 3.22
C ALA A 373 4.35 -8.69 2.21
N LYS A 374 5.38 -9.50 2.49
CA LYS A 374 5.74 -10.67 1.69
C LYS A 374 4.57 -11.66 1.54
N GLU A 375 3.88 -11.97 2.63
CA GLU A 375 2.76 -12.93 2.62
C GLU A 375 1.58 -12.43 1.80
N GLN A 376 1.28 -11.14 1.88
CA GLN A 376 0.22 -10.51 1.08
C GLN A 376 0.54 -10.55 -0.41
N ALA A 377 1.79 -10.24 -0.80
CA ALA A 377 2.22 -10.39 -2.19
C ALA A 377 2.11 -11.85 -2.67
N MET A 378 2.61 -12.80 -1.87
CA MET A 378 2.60 -14.23 -2.22
C MET A 378 1.18 -14.80 -2.31
N GLU A 379 0.21 -14.26 -1.57
CA GLU A 379 -1.20 -14.67 -1.67
C GLU A 379 -1.78 -14.37 -3.06
N GLY A 380 -1.56 -13.15 -3.56
CA GLY A 380 -1.95 -12.77 -4.93
C GLY A 380 -1.11 -13.46 -6.00
N ASP A 381 0.19 -13.59 -5.78
CA ASP A 381 1.15 -14.14 -6.74
C ASP A 381 1.03 -15.68 -6.90
N ALA A 382 0.34 -16.34 -5.99
CA ALA A 382 -0.01 -17.78 -6.10
C ALA A 382 -1.24 -18.05 -6.99
N ARG A 383 -1.87 -17.01 -7.55
CA ARG A 383 -3.11 -17.09 -8.35
C ARG A 383 -2.83 -17.16 -9.85
N SER A 384 -3.84 -17.63 -10.59
CA SER A 384 -3.77 -17.65 -12.07
C SER A 384 -3.77 -16.26 -12.70
N THR A 385 -4.23 -15.26 -11.97
CA THR A 385 -4.36 -13.87 -12.39
C THR A 385 -3.15 -13.00 -12.03
N THR A 386 -2.09 -13.60 -11.50
CA THR A 386 -0.84 -12.89 -11.20
C THR A 386 -0.08 -12.48 -12.47
N HIS A 387 0.81 -11.53 -12.32
CA HIS A 387 1.70 -11.04 -13.38
C HIS A 387 3.16 -10.92 -12.90
N ALA A 388 4.07 -10.69 -13.81
CA ALA A 388 5.46 -10.39 -13.50
C ALA A 388 5.60 -9.01 -12.83
N ILE A 389 6.67 -8.76 -12.07
CA ILE A 389 6.96 -7.42 -11.54
C ILE A 389 7.11 -6.43 -12.71
N GLN A 390 7.90 -6.79 -13.71
CA GLN A 390 8.01 -6.06 -14.97
C GLN A 390 6.88 -6.53 -15.91
N GLN A 391 5.83 -5.76 -16.01
CA GLN A 391 4.69 -6.04 -16.88
C GLN A 391 4.63 -5.01 -18.00
N HIS A 392 4.22 -5.43 -19.20
CA HIS A 392 4.04 -4.50 -20.30
C HIS A 392 2.88 -3.54 -20.02
N ILE A 393 3.16 -2.24 -20.07
CA ILE A 393 2.20 -1.16 -19.87
C ILE A 393 2.09 -0.37 -21.18
N ALA A 394 0.94 -0.45 -21.83
CA ALA A 394 0.67 0.22 -23.09
C ALA A 394 -0.22 1.46 -22.96
N THR A 395 -0.99 1.57 -21.86
CA THR A 395 -1.98 2.64 -21.68
C THR A 395 -1.92 3.23 -20.28
N GLU A 396 -2.45 4.44 -20.12
CA GLU A 396 -2.57 5.14 -18.85
C GLU A 396 -3.43 4.36 -17.83
N ALA A 397 -4.49 3.70 -18.30
CA ALA A 397 -5.34 2.86 -17.45
C ALA A 397 -4.57 1.64 -16.91
N GLU A 398 -3.68 1.05 -17.70
CA GLU A 398 -2.79 -0.02 -17.27
C GLU A 398 -1.74 0.50 -16.28
N ALA A 399 -1.18 1.70 -16.49
CA ALA A 399 -0.27 2.35 -15.56
C ALA A 399 -0.91 2.50 -14.17
N ASN A 400 -2.14 3.02 -14.10
CA ASN A 400 -2.89 3.11 -12.84
C ASN A 400 -3.20 1.73 -12.20
N SER A 401 -3.27 0.66 -12.99
CA SER A 401 -3.46 -0.70 -12.48
C SER A 401 -2.19 -1.37 -11.99
N ALA A 402 -1.01 -0.84 -12.37
CA ALA A 402 0.29 -1.35 -11.94
C ALA A 402 0.62 -1.05 -10.46
N PHE A 403 -0.11 -0.14 -9.81
CA PHE A 403 0.01 0.14 -8.38
C PHE A 403 -0.68 -0.96 -7.56
N ASP A 404 -0.02 -2.11 -7.44
CA ASP A 404 -0.55 -3.27 -6.75
C ASP A 404 0.53 -3.98 -5.88
N ASP A 405 0.12 -5.04 -5.17
CA ASP A 405 1.00 -5.76 -4.25
C ASP A 405 2.22 -6.42 -4.92
N ILE A 406 2.16 -6.68 -6.21
CA ILE A 406 3.31 -7.24 -6.94
C ILE A 406 4.38 -6.15 -7.08
N THR A 407 4.01 -4.97 -7.52
CA THR A 407 4.93 -3.84 -7.67
C THR A 407 5.55 -3.43 -6.33
N TYR A 408 4.73 -3.25 -5.28
CA TYR A 408 5.18 -2.78 -3.97
C TYR A 408 5.83 -3.90 -3.13
N LYS A 409 5.08 -4.96 -2.86
CA LYS A 409 5.40 -5.94 -1.81
C LYS A 409 6.25 -7.10 -2.31
N LYS A 410 6.00 -7.61 -3.52
CA LYS A 410 6.90 -8.58 -4.13
C LYS A 410 8.22 -7.92 -4.46
N GLY A 411 8.21 -6.67 -4.99
CA GLY A 411 9.40 -5.86 -5.22
C GLY A 411 10.25 -5.73 -3.95
N LEU A 412 9.65 -5.23 -2.85
CA LEU A 412 10.28 -5.16 -1.52
C LEU A 412 10.88 -6.51 -1.10
N SER A 413 10.09 -7.58 -1.21
CA SER A 413 10.47 -8.91 -0.71
C SER A 413 11.63 -9.51 -1.51
N PHE A 414 11.65 -9.26 -2.82
CA PHE A 414 12.74 -9.66 -3.69
C PHE A 414 14.03 -8.87 -3.38
N LEU A 415 13.95 -7.55 -3.18
CA LEU A 415 15.10 -6.74 -2.78
C LEU A 415 15.68 -7.20 -1.43
N ARG A 416 14.83 -7.50 -0.44
CA ARG A 416 15.27 -8.07 0.84
C ARG A 416 16.01 -9.40 0.67
N MET A 417 15.48 -10.30 -0.16
CA MET A 417 16.11 -11.58 -0.46
C MET A 417 17.47 -11.38 -1.15
N LEU A 418 17.54 -10.46 -2.11
CA LEU A 418 18.76 -10.16 -2.84
C LEU A 418 19.81 -9.52 -1.95
N GLU A 419 19.44 -8.56 -1.10
CA GLU A 419 20.32 -7.95 -0.10
C GLU A 419 20.87 -9.01 0.86
N SER A 420 20.01 -9.90 1.38
CA SER A 420 20.44 -11.00 2.25
C SER A 420 21.43 -11.95 1.58
N PHE A 421 21.30 -12.16 0.27
CA PHE A 421 22.21 -13.02 -0.52
C PHE A 421 23.55 -12.36 -0.86
N LEU A 422 23.54 -11.07 -1.21
CA LEU A 422 24.72 -10.33 -1.62
C LEU A 422 25.55 -9.83 -0.41
N GLY A 423 24.90 -9.64 0.72
CA GLY A 423 25.41 -8.93 1.88
C GLY A 423 25.08 -7.44 1.84
N GLU A 424 24.77 -6.87 3.00
CA GLU A 424 24.26 -5.50 3.13
C GLU A 424 25.21 -4.45 2.54
N ASP A 425 26.51 -4.55 2.85
CA ASP A 425 27.50 -3.56 2.39
C ASP A 425 27.70 -3.59 0.87
N VAL A 426 27.72 -4.80 0.29
CA VAL A 426 27.86 -4.98 -1.17
C VAL A 426 26.61 -4.49 -1.89
N PHE A 427 25.42 -4.79 -1.33
CA PHE A 427 24.16 -4.32 -1.89
C PHE A 427 24.09 -2.78 -1.84
N ARG A 428 24.44 -2.17 -0.69
CA ARG A 428 24.50 -0.72 -0.54
C ARG A 428 25.48 -0.07 -1.51
N ASP A 429 26.68 -0.64 -1.74
CA ASP A 429 27.66 -0.13 -2.72
C ASP A 429 27.06 -0.15 -4.13
N GLY A 430 26.37 -1.23 -4.52
CA GLY A 430 25.67 -1.31 -5.79
C GLY A 430 24.59 -0.25 -5.95
N ILE A 431 23.80 -0.02 -4.92
CA ILE A 431 22.75 1.04 -4.91
C ILE A 431 23.39 2.43 -5.06
N ARG A 432 24.47 2.71 -4.36
CA ARG A 432 25.21 3.98 -4.48
C ARG A 432 25.71 4.22 -5.90
N ARG A 433 26.28 3.20 -6.54
CA ARG A 433 26.73 3.25 -7.94
C ARG A 433 25.58 3.55 -8.88
N TYR A 434 24.44 2.84 -8.70
CA TYR A 434 23.25 3.05 -9.49
C TYR A 434 22.73 4.49 -9.39
N ILE A 435 22.57 5.03 -8.20
CA ILE A 435 22.11 6.41 -8.00
C ILE A 435 23.10 7.40 -8.61
N ALA A 436 24.40 7.30 -8.29
CA ALA A 436 25.41 8.24 -8.78
C ALA A 436 25.56 8.24 -10.31
N ALA A 437 25.33 7.10 -10.97
CA ALA A 437 25.39 7.01 -12.43
C ALA A 437 24.16 7.60 -13.13
N HIS A 438 23.03 7.73 -12.42
CA HIS A 438 21.74 8.08 -13.03
C HIS A 438 21.05 9.29 -12.41
N GLU A 439 21.76 10.10 -11.62
CA GLU A 439 21.22 11.34 -11.05
C GLU A 439 20.55 12.20 -12.13
N TYR A 440 19.35 12.69 -11.85
CA TYR A 440 18.53 13.53 -12.75
C TYR A 440 18.19 12.85 -14.09
N SER A 441 18.24 11.52 -14.14
CA SER A 441 17.93 10.71 -15.33
C SER A 441 16.86 9.68 -15.07
N ASN A 442 16.55 8.92 -16.12
CA ASN A 442 15.66 7.76 -16.05
C ASN A 442 16.47 6.46 -16.13
N THR A 443 15.86 5.37 -15.68
CA THR A 443 16.48 4.05 -15.68
C THR A 443 15.49 2.95 -16.03
N THR A 444 16.03 1.83 -16.45
CA THR A 444 15.36 0.53 -16.55
C THR A 444 15.87 -0.41 -15.47
N THR A 445 15.20 -1.54 -15.28
CA THR A 445 15.65 -2.59 -14.36
C THR A 445 17.04 -3.11 -14.70
N ALA A 446 17.43 -3.12 -16.00
CA ALA A 446 18.77 -3.53 -16.43
C ALA A 446 19.89 -2.65 -15.85
N ASP A 447 19.68 -1.34 -15.73
CA ASP A 447 20.66 -0.42 -15.13
C ASP A 447 20.97 -0.78 -13.69
N LEU A 448 19.93 -1.12 -12.93
CA LEU A 448 20.06 -1.57 -11.54
C LEU A 448 20.87 -2.89 -11.45
N TRP A 449 20.52 -3.89 -12.30
CA TRP A 449 21.23 -5.17 -12.27
C TRP A 449 22.69 -5.04 -12.67
N ASN A 450 23.01 -4.14 -13.57
CA ASN A 450 24.39 -3.85 -13.96
C ASN A 450 25.20 -3.29 -12.78
N ALA A 451 24.64 -2.30 -12.05
CA ALA A 451 25.31 -1.71 -10.89
C ALA A 451 25.53 -2.72 -9.76
N LEU A 452 24.50 -3.55 -9.44
CA LEU A 452 24.61 -4.60 -8.42
C LEU A 452 25.56 -5.73 -8.85
N SER A 453 25.59 -6.09 -10.13
CA SER A 453 26.52 -7.09 -10.66
C SER A 453 27.96 -6.60 -10.58
N GLU A 454 28.18 -5.32 -10.88
CA GLU A 454 29.52 -4.71 -10.78
C GLU A 454 30.01 -4.68 -9.32
N ALA A 455 29.17 -4.31 -8.37
CA ALA A 455 29.52 -4.28 -6.95
C ALA A 455 29.77 -5.67 -6.39
N SER A 456 28.90 -6.63 -6.68
CA SER A 456 28.93 -7.98 -6.08
C SER A 456 29.86 -8.97 -6.80
N LYS A 457 30.28 -8.68 -8.05
CA LYS A 457 30.96 -9.61 -8.96
C LYS A 457 30.17 -10.89 -9.21
N LYS A 458 28.83 -10.85 -9.10
CA LYS A 458 27.90 -11.94 -9.36
C LYS A 458 26.96 -11.54 -10.51
N PRO A 459 26.44 -12.50 -11.29
CA PRO A 459 25.52 -12.22 -12.40
C PRO A 459 24.11 -11.92 -11.84
N VAL A 460 23.92 -10.76 -11.23
CA VAL A 460 22.67 -10.40 -10.53
C VAL A 460 21.48 -10.40 -11.48
N GLY A 461 21.62 -9.88 -12.71
CA GLY A 461 20.55 -9.90 -13.70
C GLY A 461 20.06 -11.32 -14.01
N ASP A 462 20.96 -12.29 -14.15
CA ASP A 462 20.61 -13.70 -14.37
C ASP A 462 19.83 -14.33 -13.18
N ILE A 463 20.14 -13.89 -11.96
CA ILE A 463 19.42 -14.35 -10.75
C ILE A 463 18.05 -13.68 -10.70
N ALA A 464 17.99 -12.40 -11.00
CA ALA A 464 16.79 -11.57 -10.88
C ALA A 464 15.74 -11.84 -11.96
N ALA A 465 16.12 -12.21 -13.18
CA ALA A 465 15.21 -12.41 -14.30
C ALA A 465 14.01 -13.34 -13.96
N GLY A 466 14.27 -14.44 -13.29
CA GLY A 466 13.21 -15.36 -12.85
C GLY A 466 12.23 -14.75 -11.85
N TRP A 467 12.57 -13.66 -11.17
CA TRP A 467 11.76 -13.02 -10.15
C TRP A 467 11.00 -11.80 -10.67
N THR A 468 11.60 -11.06 -11.61
CA THR A 468 11.04 -9.81 -12.12
C THR A 468 10.34 -9.94 -13.48
N GLU A 469 10.74 -10.90 -14.31
CA GLU A 469 10.24 -11.04 -15.69
C GLU A 469 9.20 -12.17 -15.85
N GLN A 470 9.01 -13.01 -14.81
CA GLN A 470 8.01 -14.08 -14.82
C GLN A 470 7.08 -14.01 -13.58
N PRO A 471 5.80 -14.47 -13.73
CA PRO A 471 4.83 -14.44 -12.64
C PRO A 471 5.04 -15.58 -11.66
N GLY A 472 4.63 -15.37 -10.41
CA GLY A 472 4.66 -16.41 -9.38
C GLY A 472 6.01 -16.52 -8.68
N PHE A 473 6.13 -17.57 -7.89
CA PHE A 473 7.30 -17.88 -7.07
C PHE A 473 7.40 -19.38 -6.81
N PRO A 474 8.57 -19.90 -6.37
CA PRO A 474 8.73 -21.34 -6.15
C PRO A 474 8.26 -21.80 -4.76
N VAL A 475 7.86 -23.08 -4.68
CA VAL A 475 7.90 -23.89 -3.46
C VAL A 475 9.09 -24.81 -3.54
N VAL A 476 9.88 -24.89 -2.47
CA VAL A 476 11.02 -25.80 -2.32
C VAL A 476 10.60 -26.95 -1.40
N THR A 477 10.51 -28.15 -1.94
CA THR A 477 10.23 -29.36 -1.15
C THR A 477 11.52 -29.87 -0.53
N VAL A 478 11.50 -30.17 0.75
CA VAL A 478 12.61 -30.73 1.54
C VAL A 478 12.30 -32.19 1.82
N LYS A 479 13.11 -33.08 1.28
CA LYS A 479 12.98 -34.53 1.47
C LYS A 479 14.27 -35.12 2.02
N ARG A 480 14.16 -35.96 3.05
CA ARG A 480 15.29 -36.74 3.55
C ARG A 480 15.35 -38.08 2.81
N GLU A 481 16.51 -38.42 2.29
CA GLU A 481 16.74 -39.70 1.61
C GLU A 481 17.33 -40.75 2.59
N THR A 482 17.25 -42.00 2.21
CA THR A 482 17.69 -43.14 3.04
C THR A 482 19.19 -43.17 3.27
N ASP A 483 19.97 -42.50 2.42
CA ASP A 483 21.44 -42.42 2.51
C ASP A 483 21.94 -41.22 3.34
N GLY A 484 21.03 -40.52 4.06
CA GLY A 484 21.37 -39.39 4.92
C GLY A 484 21.47 -38.07 4.20
N LYS A 485 21.19 -38.04 2.92
CA LYS A 485 21.13 -36.80 2.13
C LYS A 485 19.79 -36.09 2.35
N VAL A 486 19.81 -34.77 2.16
CA VAL A 486 18.59 -33.94 2.13
C VAL A 486 18.49 -33.29 0.76
N ARG A 487 17.43 -33.67 0.04
CA ARG A 487 17.13 -33.18 -1.31
C ARG A 487 16.17 -32.01 -1.27
N PHE A 488 16.50 -30.95 -2.00
CA PHE A 488 15.63 -29.81 -2.29
C PHE A 488 15.16 -29.90 -3.74
N THR A 489 13.86 -29.68 -3.97
CA THR A 489 13.28 -29.68 -5.31
C THR A 489 12.36 -28.49 -5.45
N GLN A 490 12.54 -27.65 -6.49
CA GLN A 490 11.67 -26.51 -6.74
C GLN A 490 10.55 -26.82 -7.72
N LYS A 491 9.40 -26.19 -7.51
CA LYS A 491 8.26 -26.11 -8.42
C LYS A 491 7.59 -24.76 -8.26
N ARG A 492 6.87 -24.26 -9.27
CA ARG A 492 5.99 -23.11 -9.08
C ARG A 492 4.92 -23.39 -8.04
N PHE A 493 4.75 -22.48 -7.08
CA PHE A 493 3.68 -22.54 -6.09
C PHE A 493 2.38 -21.97 -6.65
N THR A 494 1.26 -22.64 -6.42
CA THR A 494 -0.08 -22.17 -6.79
C THR A 494 -1.12 -22.71 -5.82
N VAL A 495 -2.25 -22.00 -5.66
CA VAL A 495 -3.30 -22.41 -4.71
C VAL A 495 -4.54 -23.02 -5.36
N ASN A 496 -4.90 -22.66 -6.59
CA ASN A 496 -6.18 -23.04 -7.17
C ASN A 496 -6.16 -23.39 -8.67
N PHE A 497 -5.04 -23.39 -9.34
CA PHE A 497 -4.98 -23.81 -10.73
C PHE A 497 -4.03 -25.00 -10.96
N LYS A 498 -4.49 -25.99 -11.77
CA LYS A 498 -3.86 -27.30 -11.89
C LYS A 498 -2.86 -27.40 -13.03
N ASN A 499 -3.12 -26.71 -14.16
CA ASN A 499 -2.27 -26.75 -15.35
C ASN A 499 -1.31 -25.54 -15.36
N VAL A 500 -0.30 -25.61 -14.52
CA VAL A 500 0.69 -24.55 -14.33
C VAL A 500 1.83 -24.72 -15.32
N PRO A 501 2.17 -23.72 -16.12
CA PRO A 501 3.40 -23.77 -16.90
C PRO A 501 4.62 -23.98 -15.98
N PRO A 502 5.51 -24.90 -16.30
CA PRO A 502 6.71 -25.11 -15.51
C PRO A 502 7.59 -23.87 -15.60
N LEU A 503 7.88 -23.27 -14.46
CA LEU A 503 8.80 -22.15 -14.30
C LEU A 503 9.89 -22.56 -13.31
N GLU A 504 11.10 -22.07 -13.53
CA GLU A 504 12.26 -22.32 -12.68
C GLU A 504 12.91 -20.98 -12.28
N TRP A 505 13.45 -20.96 -11.07
CA TRP A 505 14.13 -19.79 -10.49
C TRP A 505 15.56 -20.13 -10.09
N LYS A 506 16.44 -19.17 -10.20
CA LYS A 506 17.70 -19.20 -9.45
C LYS A 506 17.39 -18.72 -8.04
N ILE A 507 17.42 -19.63 -7.06
CA ILE A 507 16.93 -19.34 -5.70
C ILE A 507 18.12 -19.15 -4.74
N PRO A 508 18.33 -17.97 -4.18
CA PRO A 508 19.21 -17.78 -3.03
C PRO A 508 18.60 -18.49 -1.80
N LEU A 509 19.02 -19.73 -1.56
CA LEU A 509 18.57 -20.50 -0.42
C LEU A 509 19.38 -20.18 0.83
N THR A 510 18.70 -19.93 1.94
CA THR A 510 19.29 -19.93 3.26
C THR A 510 18.81 -21.14 4.04
N TYR A 511 19.70 -21.84 4.73
CA TYR A 511 19.32 -23.02 5.51
C TYR A 511 20.06 -23.08 6.85
N LEU A 512 19.43 -23.74 7.79
CA LEU A 512 19.94 -23.97 9.14
C LEU A 512 19.79 -25.48 9.46
N VAL A 513 20.89 -26.17 9.66
CA VAL A 513 20.88 -27.46 10.35
C VAL A 513 20.83 -27.19 11.85
N ILE A 514 19.78 -27.63 12.52
CA ILE A 514 19.57 -27.29 13.94
C ILE A 514 20.80 -27.65 14.77
N GLY A 515 21.34 -26.65 15.49
CA GLY A 515 22.59 -26.76 16.27
C GLY A 515 23.86 -26.33 15.51
N GLN A 516 23.75 -25.85 14.28
CA GLN A 516 24.85 -25.32 13.49
C GLN A 516 24.60 -23.84 13.13
N ALA A 517 25.59 -23.17 12.55
CA ALA A 517 25.39 -21.83 11.99
C ALA A 517 24.57 -21.88 10.69
N PRO A 518 23.79 -20.84 10.38
CA PRO A 518 23.12 -20.71 9.09
C PRO A 518 24.11 -20.69 7.92
N ALA A 519 23.68 -21.26 6.79
CA ALA A 519 24.44 -21.25 5.56
C ALA A 519 23.59 -20.82 4.36
N THR A 520 24.26 -20.44 3.28
CA THR A 520 23.62 -19.98 2.04
C THR A 520 24.15 -20.77 0.86
N LEU A 521 23.27 -21.04 -0.11
CA LEU A 521 23.64 -21.61 -1.41
C LEU A 521 22.76 -21.02 -2.49
N LEU A 522 23.21 -21.01 -3.74
CA LEU A 522 22.41 -20.62 -4.89
C LEU A 522 21.93 -21.89 -5.61
N MET A 523 20.62 -22.17 -5.50
CA MET A 523 20.01 -23.25 -6.26
C MET A 523 19.78 -22.79 -7.70
N THR A 524 20.52 -23.36 -8.67
CA THR A 524 20.47 -22.93 -10.08
C THR A 524 19.65 -23.83 -10.97
N GLY A 525 19.29 -25.01 -10.51
CA GLY A 525 18.51 -26.00 -11.23
C GLY A 525 17.29 -26.47 -10.46
N LYS A 526 16.63 -27.46 -11.00
CA LYS A 526 15.40 -28.05 -10.43
C LYS A 526 15.62 -28.75 -9.09
N THR A 527 16.82 -29.21 -8.82
CA THR A 527 17.16 -30.01 -7.63
C THR A 527 18.52 -29.61 -7.08
N GLU A 528 18.64 -29.61 -5.76
CA GLU A 528 19.86 -29.40 -5.00
C GLU A 528 19.95 -30.44 -3.86
N ILE A 529 21.16 -30.83 -3.46
CA ILE A 529 21.37 -31.88 -2.45
C ILE A 529 22.37 -31.38 -1.41
N LEU A 530 21.95 -31.47 -0.14
CA LEU A 530 22.85 -31.38 1.00
C LEU A 530 23.31 -32.76 1.41
N GLU A 531 24.60 -32.96 1.54
CA GLU A 531 25.22 -34.21 2.00
C GLU A 531 25.59 -34.14 3.49
N ASN A 532 25.77 -35.28 4.11
CA ASN A 532 26.28 -35.41 5.48
C ASN A 532 25.41 -34.74 6.57
N ILE A 533 24.11 -34.71 6.39
CA ILE A 533 23.19 -34.19 7.41
C ILE A 533 22.83 -35.31 8.40
N PRO A 534 23.14 -35.15 9.71
CA PRO A 534 22.82 -36.16 10.73
C PRO A 534 21.32 -36.51 10.72
N ALA A 535 21.00 -37.79 10.90
CA ALA A 535 19.64 -38.30 10.76
C ALA A 535 18.64 -37.73 11.77
N ASP A 536 19.13 -37.35 12.95
CA ASP A 536 18.37 -36.77 14.06
C ASP A 536 18.27 -35.24 14.01
N ARG A 537 18.90 -34.59 13.04
CA ARG A 537 18.90 -33.14 12.92
C ARG A 537 17.88 -32.65 11.93
N ALA A 538 17.06 -31.68 12.36
CA ALA A 538 16.18 -30.96 11.48
C ALA A 538 16.95 -29.96 10.59
N VAL A 539 16.45 -29.74 9.37
CA VAL A 539 16.93 -28.70 8.45
C VAL A 539 15.81 -27.69 8.24
N LYS A 540 16.05 -26.45 8.63
CA LYS A 540 15.14 -25.30 8.38
C LYS A 540 15.63 -24.55 7.15
N LEU A 541 14.82 -24.44 6.12
CA LEU A 541 15.03 -23.57 4.95
C LEU A 541 14.39 -22.20 5.15
N ASN A 542 14.84 -21.21 4.37
CA ASN A 542 14.35 -19.83 4.43
C ASN A 542 14.55 -19.23 5.83
N VAL A 543 15.80 -19.24 6.29
CA VAL A 543 16.18 -18.73 7.60
C VAL A 543 15.79 -17.25 7.71
N LYS A 544 15.20 -16.87 8.84
CA LYS A 544 14.60 -15.54 9.11
C LYS A 544 13.52 -15.10 8.10
N GLY A 545 13.01 -16.02 7.29
CA GLY A 545 11.96 -15.71 6.33
C GLY A 545 12.31 -14.68 5.26
N ALA A 546 13.61 -14.47 4.97
CA ALA A 546 14.07 -13.42 4.04
C ALA A 546 13.81 -13.76 2.55
N GLY A 547 13.72 -15.05 2.21
CA GLY A 547 13.50 -15.50 0.84
C GLY A 547 12.03 -15.40 0.41
N ASN A 548 11.82 -15.07 -0.86
CA ASN A 548 10.49 -14.97 -1.47
C ASN A 548 10.02 -16.32 -2.06
N TYR A 549 10.06 -17.39 -1.27
CA TYR A 549 9.65 -18.73 -1.65
C TYR A 549 9.00 -19.47 -0.48
N ARG A 550 8.16 -20.48 -0.79
CA ARG A 550 7.56 -21.39 0.22
C ARG A 550 8.46 -22.60 0.44
N VAL A 551 8.34 -23.19 1.61
CA VAL A 551 9.02 -24.44 1.95
C VAL A 551 8.00 -25.50 2.34
N GLU A 552 8.11 -26.67 1.69
CA GLU A 552 7.31 -27.86 1.97
C GLU A 552 8.21 -28.96 2.50
N TYR A 553 7.91 -29.48 3.67
CA TYR A 553 8.68 -30.55 4.30
C TYR A 553 7.92 -31.87 4.18
N ASP A 554 8.61 -32.94 3.71
CA ASP A 554 8.09 -34.31 3.83
C ASP A 554 7.90 -34.66 5.30
N GLU A 555 7.22 -35.74 5.60
CA GLU A 555 6.80 -36.14 6.96
C GLU A 555 7.97 -36.22 7.95
N THR A 556 9.08 -36.89 7.57
CA THR A 556 10.25 -37.04 8.46
C THR A 556 10.94 -35.68 8.76
N PRO A 557 11.30 -34.84 7.76
CA PRO A 557 11.81 -33.50 8.03
C PRO A 557 10.84 -32.62 8.84
N TRP A 558 9.53 -32.73 8.58
CA TRP A 558 8.52 -31.99 9.31
C TRP A 558 8.47 -32.40 10.80
N SER A 559 8.45 -33.68 11.09
CA SER A 559 8.40 -34.19 12.47
C SER A 559 9.61 -33.76 13.30
N LEU A 560 10.81 -33.81 12.71
CA LEU A 560 12.03 -33.28 13.33
C LEU A 560 11.97 -31.79 13.57
N LEU A 561 11.47 -31.04 12.59
CA LEU A 561 11.37 -29.59 12.68
C LEU A 561 10.33 -29.15 13.72
N LEU A 562 9.18 -29.83 13.78
CA LEU A 562 8.13 -29.57 14.76
C LEU A 562 8.63 -29.75 16.21
N GLN A 563 9.55 -30.73 16.44
CA GLN A 563 10.22 -30.88 17.76
C GLN A 563 11.17 -29.73 18.04
N ALA A 564 11.81 -29.16 17.04
CA ALA A 564 12.78 -28.06 17.17
C ALA A 564 12.12 -26.66 17.28
N VAL A 565 10.82 -26.52 16.99
CA VAL A 565 10.10 -25.23 17.00
C VAL A 565 10.38 -24.37 18.24
N PRO A 566 10.37 -24.90 19.48
CA PRO A 566 10.64 -24.08 20.67
C PRO A 566 12.05 -23.46 20.70
N THR A 567 13.00 -23.98 19.91
CA THR A 567 14.40 -23.49 19.86
C THR A 567 14.64 -22.51 18.72
N LEU A 568 13.67 -22.32 17.82
CA LEU A 568 13.76 -21.40 16.69
C LEU A 568 13.53 -19.95 17.12
N GLY A 569 14.13 -19.01 16.40
CA GLY A 569 13.83 -17.58 16.51
C GLY A 569 12.40 -17.27 16.05
N VAL A 570 11.88 -16.11 16.48
CA VAL A 570 10.51 -15.67 16.13
C VAL A 570 10.30 -15.59 14.63
N GLU A 571 11.30 -15.11 13.89
CA GLU A 571 11.23 -15.00 12.42
C GLU A 571 11.02 -16.36 11.75
N ASP A 572 11.73 -17.37 12.23
CA ASP A 572 11.62 -18.73 11.69
C ASP A 572 10.30 -19.40 12.06
N ARG A 573 9.77 -19.15 13.26
CA ARG A 573 8.44 -19.63 13.69
C ARG A 573 7.32 -19.00 12.86
N VAL A 574 7.38 -17.68 12.65
CA VAL A 574 6.44 -16.94 11.79
C VAL A 574 6.49 -17.44 10.35
N ASN A 575 7.70 -17.68 9.80
CA ASN A 575 7.84 -18.24 8.46
C ASN A 575 7.25 -19.65 8.36
N LEU A 576 7.43 -20.50 9.37
CA LEU A 576 6.82 -21.84 9.39
C LEU A 576 5.30 -21.80 9.45
N LEU A 577 4.72 -20.89 10.25
CA LEU A 577 3.26 -20.68 10.29
C LEU A 577 2.72 -20.26 8.93
N SER A 578 3.40 -19.30 8.28
CA SER A 578 3.02 -18.80 6.96
C SER A 578 3.11 -19.87 5.88
N ASP A 579 4.20 -20.66 5.87
CA ASP A 579 4.37 -21.75 4.91
C ASP A 579 3.34 -22.86 5.14
N ALA A 580 3.13 -23.26 6.41
CA ALA A 580 2.14 -24.30 6.75
C ALA A 580 0.72 -23.89 6.31
N TRP A 581 0.33 -22.63 6.54
CA TRP A 581 -0.97 -22.14 6.12
C TRP A 581 -1.12 -22.08 4.59
N ALA A 582 -0.11 -21.58 3.90
CA ALA A 582 -0.10 -21.54 2.43
C ALA A 582 -0.21 -22.95 1.81
N LEU A 583 0.46 -23.96 2.39
CA LEU A 583 0.36 -25.34 1.95
C LEU A 583 -1.04 -25.95 2.19
N VAL A 584 -1.71 -25.57 3.30
CA VAL A 584 -3.11 -25.95 3.56
C VAL A 584 -4.04 -25.33 2.51
N GLN A 585 -3.85 -24.04 2.19
CA GLN A 585 -4.63 -23.37 1.14
C GLN A 585 -4.43 -24.02 -0.24
N ALA A 586 -3.22 -24.47 -0.55
CA ALA A 586 -2.85 -25.09 -1.82
C ALA A 586 -3.20 -26.61 -1.92
N ASP A 587 -3.87 -27.20 -0.92
CA ASP A 587 -4.15 -28.64 -0.85
C ASP A 587 -2.89 -29.53 -0.85
N ARG A 588 -1.79 -29.01 -0.30
CA ARG A 588 -0.49 -29.69 -0.19
C ARG A 588 -0.22 -30.21 1.22
N ALA A 589 -0.98 -29.76 2.20
CA ALA A 589 -0.92 -30.20 3.58
C ALA A 589 -2.32 -30.22 4.21
N PRO A 590 -2.61 -31.11 5.17
CA PRO A 590 -3.86 -31.07 5.91
C PRO A 590 -3.89 -29.89 6.88
N ALA A 591 -5.09 -29.38 7.20
CA ALA A 591 -5.28 -28.29 8.16
C ALA A 591 -4.68 -28.59 9.55
N SER A 592 -4.67 -29.88 9.95
CA SER A 592 -4.04 -30.35 11.20
C SER A 592 -2.56 -29.98 11.31
N ARG A 593 -1.83 -29.90 10.20
CA ARG A 593 -0.41 -29.49 10.20
C ARG A 593 -0.22 -28.05 10.72
N TYR A 594 -1.12 -27.15 10.32
CA TYR A 594 -1.10 -25.78 10.82
C TYR A 594 -1.48 -25.69 12.31
N PHE A 595 -2.55 -26.38 12.70
CA PHE A 595 -3.03 -26.34 14.09
C PHE A 595 -2.04 -26.98 15.06
N GLN A 596 -1.42 -28.11 14.70
CA GLN A 596 -0.35 -28.74 15.50
C GLN A 596 0.82 -27.78 15.73
N LEU A 597 1.19 -27.02 14.70
CA LEU A 597 2.25 -26.00 14.83
C LEU A 597 1.82 -24.86 15.75
N ALA A 598 0.60 -24.33 15.57
CA ALA A 598 0.07 -23.25 16.40
C ALA A 598 -0.02 -23.64 17.89
N GLU A 599 -0.41 -24.89 18.19
CA GLU A 599 -0.50 -25.44 19.55
C GLU A 599 0.88 -25.70 20.20
N LYS A 600 1.93 -25.93 19.37
CA LYS A 600 3.30 -26.09 19.86
C LYS A 600 3.94 -24.77 20.30
N LEU A 601 3.40 -23.64 19.86
CA LEU A 601 3.90 -22.34 20.23
C LEU A 601 3.37 -21.96 21.63
N PRO A 602 4.25 -21.62 22.57
CA PRO A 602 3.82 -21.24 23.91
C PRO A 602 2.99 -19.96 23.86
N ALA A 603 2.11 -19.78 24.83
CA ALA A 603 1.47 -18.47 25.02
C ALA A 603 2.57 -17.43 25.27
N SER A 604 2.68 -16.45 24.37
CA SER A 604 3.74 -15.44 24.39
C SER A 604 3.20 -14.07 23.98
N THR A 605 3.98 -13.04 24.25
CA THR A 605 3.68 -11.67 23.82
C THR A 605 4.41 -11.27 22.55
N GLU A 606 4.99 -12.25 21.84
CA GLU A 606 5.59 -12.05 20.50
C GLU A 606 4.51 -11.72 19.48
N ILE A 607 4.40 -10.44 19.19
CA ILE A 607 3.27 -9.90 18.43
C ILE A 607 3.18 -10.48 17.02
N ALA A 608 4.31 -10.61 16.30
CA ALA A 608 4.32 -11.11 14.93
C ALA A 608 3.77 -12.54 14.82
N GLU A 609 4.12 -13.39 15.79
CA GLU A 609 3.66 -14.78 15.87
C GLU A 609 2.16 -14.84 16.19
N ARG A 610 1.71 -14.06 17.17
CA ARG A 610 0.30 -14.04 17.59
C ARG A 610 -0.61 -13.44 16.49
N GLU A 611 -0.20 -12.36 15.84
CA GLU A 611 -0.96 -11.77 14.73
C GLU A 611 -1.11 -12.75 13.56
N GLN A 612 -0.09 -13.57 13.27
CA GLN A 612 -0.20 -14.58 12.22
C GLN A 612 -1.28 -15.64 12.57
N ILE A 613 -1.32 -16.07 13.83
CA ILE A 613 -2.37 -17.01 14.30
C ILE A 613 -3.75 -16.33 14.27
N ILE A 614 -3.88 -15.11 14.78
CA ILE A 614 -5.12 -14.33 14.77
C ILE A 614 -5.67 -14.21 13.34
N ASN A 615 -4.82 -13.91 12.37
CA ASN A 615 -5.23 -13.72 10.97
C ASN A 615 -5.82 -15.00 10.37
N VAL A 616 -5.19 -16.13 10.59
CA VAL A 616 -5.68 -17.43 10.10
C VAL A 616 -7.00 -17.79 10.78
N LEU A 617 -7.10 -17.65 12.11
CA LEU A 617 -8.33 -17.92 12.83
C LEU A 617 -9.48 -17.00 12.40
N ALA A 618 -9.21 -15.71 12.20
CA ALA A 618 -10.20 -14.76 11.70
C ALA A 618 -10.66 -15.08 10.28
N PHE A 619 -9.75 -15.50 9.39
CA PHE A 619 -10.09 -15.94 8.04
C PHE A 619 -11.01 -17.15 8.06
N ILE A 620 -10.69 -18.17 8.86
CA ILE A 620 -11.52 -19.37 9.02
C ILE A 620 -12.89 -19.02 9.62
N ASN A 621 -12.93 -18.20 10.67
CA ASN A 621 -14.20 -17.75 11.28
C ASN A 621 -15.10 -17.04 10.27
N GLY A 622 -14.51 -16.23 9.37
CA GLY A 622 -15.24 -15.57 8.29
C GLY A 622 -15.78 -16.57 7.25
N LEU A 623 -14.99 -17.56 6.84
CA LEU A 623 -15.44 -18.60 5.90
C LEU A 623 -16.58 -19.46 6.48
N LEU A 624 -16.60 -19.68 7.78
CA LEU A 624 -17.62 -20.46 8.47
C LEU A 624 -18.91 -19.67 8.75
N THR A 625 -19.05 -18.44 8.28
CA THR A 625 -20.29 -17.67 8.45
C THR A 625 -21.47 -18.46 7.86
N GLY A 626 -22.52 -18.65 8.68
CA GLY A 626 -23.69 -19.48 8.34
C GLY A 626 -23.47 -21.01 8.42
N ASN A 627 -22.29 -21.48 8.82
CA ASN A 627 -22.00 -22.92 9.00
C ASN A 627 -22.27 -23.32 10.47
N PRO A 628 -22.93 -24.47 10.74
CA PRO A 628 -23.22 -24.95 12.10
C PRO A 628 -21.95 -25.24 12.93
N GLU A 629 -20.83 -25.59 12.30
CA GLU A 629 -19.57 -25.88 13.01
C GLU A 629 -18.81 -24.63 13.48
N ARG A 630 -19.30 -23.44 13.13
CA ARG A 630 -18.65 -22.17 13.48
C ARG A 630 -18.49 -21.99 14.99
N GLU A 631 -19.47 -22.38 15.77
CA GLU A 631 -19.42 -22.23 17.23
C GLU A 631 -18.35 -23.12 17.86
N LYS A 632 -18.21 -24.38 17.43
CA LYS A 632 -17.15 -25.29 17.87
C LYS A 632 -15.78 -24.72 17.52
N PHE A 633 -15.64 -24.20 16.29
CA PHE A 633 -14.40 -23.56 15.86
C PHE A 633 -14.08 -22.30 16.70
N GLN A 634 -15.07 -21.46 16.98
CA GLN A 634 -14.89 -20.28 17.82
C GLN A 634 -14.41 -20.67 19.22
N HIS A 635 -14.96 -21.75 19.81
CA HIS A 635 -14.49 -22.26 21.09
C HIS A 635 -13.03 -22.67 21.05
N TYR A 636 -12.62 -23.46 20.03
CA TYR A 636 -11.22 -23.85 19.80
C TYR A 636 -10.32 -22.63 19.61
N ALA A 637 -10.70 -21.67 18.78
CA ALA A 637 -9.92 -20.46 18.51
C ALA A 637 -9.70 -19.61 19.76
N ARG A 638 -10.74 -19.48 20.61
CA ARG A 638 -10.60 -18.80 21.90
C ARG A 638 -9.59 -19.50 22.81
N SER A 639 -9.58 -20.84 22.84
CA SER A 639 -8.61 -21.59 23.67
C SER A 639 -7.16 -21.34 23.28
N LEU A 640 -6.89 -21.01 22.01
CA LEU A 640 -5.54 -20.65 21.53
C LEU A 640 -5.15 -19.19 21.86
N LEU A 641 -6.11 -18.26 21.87
CA LEU A 641 -5.82 -16.84 22.01
C LEU A 641 -5.91 -16.32 23.46
N ARG A 642 -6.83 -16.89 24.24
CA ARG A 642 -7.11 -16.45 25.61
C ARG A 642 -5.89 -16.46 26.53
N PRO A 643 -5.01 -17.49 26.52
CA PRO A 643 -3.84 -17.49 27.38
C PRO A 643 -2.91 -16.29 27.17
N THR A 644 -2.73 -15.86 25.92
CA THR A 644 -1.95 -14.63 25.63
C THR A 644 -2.65 -13.38 26.14
N PHE A 645 -3.98 -13.29 26.02
CA PHE A 645 -4.74 -12.16 26.59
C PHE A 645 -4.66 -12.14 28.11
N GLU A 646 -4.71 -13.27 28.79
CA GLU A 646 -4.54 -13.36 30.25
C GLU A 646 -3.16 -12.90 30.72
N ILE A 647 -2.12 -13.15 29.94
CA ILE A 647 -0.75 -12.62 30.21
C ILE A 647 -0.75 -11.08 30.09
N LEU A 648 -1.35 -10.51 29.06
CA LEU A 648 -1.35 -9.06 28.80
C LEU A 648 -2.35 -8.31 29.70
N GLY A 649 -3.54 -8.86 29.87
CA GLY A 649 -4.67 -8.23 30.56
C GLY A 649 -5.21 -7.00 29.78
N TRP A 650 -6.12 -6.28 30.42
CA TRP A 650 -6.73 -5.08 29.86
C TRP A 650 -5.83 -3.84 29.96
N GLU A 651 -5.08 -3.72 31.05
CA GLU A 651 -4.33 -2.52 31.35
C GLU A 651 -2.82 -2.73 31.06
N PRO A 652 -2.12 -1.68 30.59
CA PRO A 652 -0.69 -1.74 30.39
C PRO A 652 0.07 -2.09 31.68
N LYS A 653 1.09 -2.94 31.56
CA LYS A 653 1.98 -3.29 32.67
C LYS A 653 3.24 -2.44 32.61
N GLN A 654 3.83 -2.14 33.78
CA GLN A 654 5.07 -1.38 33.85
C GLN A 654 6.20 -2.14 33.10
N GLY A 655 6.87 -1.46 32.17
CA GLY A 655 7.99 -2.01 31.41
C GLY A 655 7.60 -2.94 30.25
N GLU A 656 6.30 -3.05 29.91
CA GLU A 656 5.90 -3.81 28.72
C GLU A 656 6.39 -3.12 27.42
N PRO A 657 6.72 -3.86 26.36
CA PRO A 657 7.11 -3.27 25.09
C PRO A 657 5.94 -2.49 24.46
N SER A 658 6.26 -1.46 23.68
CA SER A 658 5.24 -0.63 23.00
C SER A 658 4.30 -1.43 22.09
N THR A 659 4.77 -2.56 21.55
CA THR A 659 3.99 -3.49 20.74
C THR A 659 2.93 -4.27 21.52
N ALA A 660 3.03 -4.34 22.84
CA ALA A 660 2.05 -5.01 23.68
C ALA A 660 0.66 -4.34 23.62
N ALA A 661 0.61 -3.02 23.45
CA ALA A 661 -0.63 -2.28 23.25
C ALA A 661 -1.35 -2.73 21.96
N ASN A 662 -0.61 -2.87 20.86
CA ASN A 662 -1.15 -3.34 19.59
C ASN A 662 -1.65 -4.80 19.69
N LEU A 663 -0.86 -5.68 20.31
CA LEU A 663 -1.26 -7.08 20.49
C LEU A 663 -2.51 -7.20 21.37
N ARG A 664 -2.60 -6.40 22.43
CA ARG A 664 -3.78 -6.34 23.30
C ARG A 664 -5.03 -5.94 22.52
N ALA A 665 -4.94 -4.89 21.70
CA ALA A 665 -6.03 -4.44 20.83
C ALA A 665 -6.43 -5.52 19.80
N SER A 666 -5.45 -6.18 19.18
CA SER A 666 -5.67 -7.27 18.23
C SER A 666 -6.37 -8.46 18.88
N LEU A 667 -5.98 -8.83 20.11
CA LEU A 667 -6.60 -9.93 20.85
C LEU A 667 -8.02 -9.59 21.28
N ILE A 668 -8.29 -8.36 21.76
CA ILE A 668 -9.64 -7.89 22.11
C ILE A 668 -10.56 -7.98 20.89
N SER A 669 -10.10 -7.48 19.74
CA SER A 669 -10.86 -7.55 18.49
C SER A 669 -11.15 -8.99 18.08
N ALA A 670 -10.11 -9.84 18.08
CA ALA A 670 -10.24 -11.23 17.65
C ALA A 670 -11.13 -12.06 18.58
N LEU A 671 -10.95 -11.95 19.90
CA LEU A 671 -11.79 -12.65 20.89
C LEU A 671 -13.23 -12.13 20.85
N GLY A 672 -13.43 -10.83 20.62
CA GLY A 672 -14.77 -10.27 20.41
C GLY A 672 -15.44 -10.85 19.16
N ASP A 673 -14.73 -10.97 18.05
CA ASP A 673 -15.21 -11.60 16.79
C ASP A 673 -15.53 -13.10 16.96
N LEU A 674 -14.83 -13.74 17.90
CA LEU A 674 -15.03 -15.16 18.25
C LEU A 674 -16.10 -15.37 19.33
N ASN A 675 -16.94 -14.39 19.61
CA ASN A 675 -18.03 -14.46 20.60
C ASN A 675 -17.55 -14.74 22.04
N ASP A 676 -16.43 -14.16 22.46
CA ASP A 676 -15.95 -14.30 23.82
C ASP A 676 -16.79 -13.44 24.78
N PRO A 677 -17.57 -14.04 25.72
CA PRO A 677 -18.53 -13.32 26.53
C PRO A 677 -17.88 -12.34 27.53
N GLU A 678 -16.71 -12.66 28.06
CA GLU A 678 -16.01 -11.81 29.02
C GLU A 678 -15.38 -10.61 28.33
N ILE A 679 -14.82 -10.80 27.12
CA ILE A 679 -14.31 -9.69 26.33
C ILE A 679 -15.42 -8.75 25.89
N ILE A 680 -16.57 -9.29 25.47
CA ILE A 680 -17.73 -8.48 25.08
C ILE A 680 -18.23 -7.66 26.29
N ALA A 681 -18.37 -8.28 27.46
CA ALA A 681 -18.78 -7.60 28.69
C ALA A 681 -17.77 -6.52 29.10
N GLY A 682 -16.46 -6.85 29.08
CA GLY A 682 -15.38 -5.91 29.38
C GLY A 682 -15.30 -4.71 28.43
N CYS A 683 -15.57 -4.93 27.12
CA CYS A 683 -15.69 -3.84 26.15
C CYS A 683 -16.87 -2.92 26.44
N ARG A 684 -18.05 -3.46 26.75
CA ARG A 684 -19.24 -2.68 27.10
C ARG A 684 -19.01 -1.81 28.35
N GLU A 685 -18.43 -2.40 29.39
CA GLU A 685 -18.09 -1.66 30.62
C GLU A 685 -17.16 -0.48 30.36
N ARG A 686 -16.09 -0.71 29.55
CA ARG A 686 -15.13 0.33 29.21
C ARG A 686 -15.72 1.40 28.31
N PHE A 687 -16.62 1.04 27.43
CA PHE A 687 -17.33 1.99 26.57
C PHE A 687 -18.23 2.91 27.40
N GLU A 688 -18.97 2.39 28.37
CA GLU A 688 -19.79 3.21 29.30
C GLU A 688 -18.91 4.18 30.10
N LYS A 689 -17.76 3.71 30.60
CA LYS A 689 -16.79 4.60 31.29
C LYS A 689 -16.24 5.67 30.35
N TYR A 690 -15.94 5.30 29.09
CA TYR A 690 -15.48 6.25 28.08
C TYR A 690 -16.53 7.32 27.77
N LEU A 691 -17.81 6.98 27.70
CA LEU A 691 -18.89 7.95 27.48
C LEU A 691 -18.98 8.98 28.60
N ALA A 692 -18.67 8.57 29.83
CA ALA A 692 -18.65 9.46 31.01
C ALA A 692 -17.34 10.29 31.05
N ASN A 693 -16.21 9.68 30.72
CA ASN A 693 -14.91 10.32 30.71
C ASN A 693 -14.02 9.69 29.60
N PRO A 694 -13.79 10.36 28.45
CA PRO A 694 -12.97 9.83 27.37
C PRO A 694 -11.55 9.42 27.75
N ALA A 695 -10.96 10.04 28.77
CA ALA A 695 -9.62 9.70 29.27
C ALA A 695 -9.57 8.35 29.99
N SER A 696 -10.71 7.74 30.33
CA SER A 696 -10.78 6.42 30.98
C SER A 696 -10.45 5.25 30.06
N LEU A 697 -10.39 5.46 28.75
CA LEU A 697 -10.03 4.45 27.77
C LEU A 697 -8.82 4.90 26.95
N ALA A 698 -7.73 4.16 27.07
CA ALA A 698 -6.50 4.43 26.33
C ALA A 698 -6.75 4.48 24.82
N PRO A 699 -6.13 5.43 24.09
CA PRO A 699 -6.30 5.55 22.64
C PRO A 699 -6.06 4.25 21.88
N ASP A 700 -5.07 3.45 22.27
CA ASP A 700 -4.72 2.16 21.68
C ASP A 700 -5.87 1.15 21.68
N LEU A 701 -6.74 1.19 22.70
CA LEU A 701 -7.84 0.25 22.86
C LEU A 701 -9.16 0.73 22.23
N ARG A 702 -9.28 2.03 21.95
CA ARG A 702 -10.53 2.63 21.43
C ARG A 702 -11.04 1.93 20.17
N PRO A 703 -10.24 1.71 19.12
CA PRO A 703 -10.72 1.05 17.90
C PRO A 703 -11.27 -0.35 18.16
N ALA A 704 -10.56 -1.16 18.97
CA ALA A 704 -10.95 -2.52 19.29
C ALA A 704 -12.23 -2.57 20.15
N VAL A 705 -12.28 -1.77 21.21
CA VAL A 705 -13.45 -1.68 22.10
C VAL A 705 -14.68 -1.20 21.34
N PHE A 706 -14.56 -0.15 20.53
CA PHE A 706 -15.67 0.38 19.75
C PHE A 706 -16.18 -0.62 18.70
N ALA A 707 -15.27 -1.34 18.02
CA ALA A 707 -15.62 -2.35 17.05
C ALA A 707 -16.41 -3.51 17.70
N VAL A 708 -15.93 -4.02 18.84
CA VAL A 708 -16.62 -5.10 19.58
C VAL A 708 -17.98 -4.62 20.12
N VAL A 709 -18.04 -3.43 20.72
CA VAL A 709 -19.31 -2.86 21.20
C VAL A 709 -20.31 -2.69 20.07
N CYS A 710 -19.86 -2.17 18.92
CA CYS A 710 -20.74 -1.93 17.78
C CYS A 710 -21.21 -3.23 17.11
N ARG A 711 -20.38 -4.26 17.07
CA ARG A 711 -20.77 -5.58 16.55
C ARG A 711 -22.05 -6.11 17.20
N TYR A 712 -22.19 -5.89 18.49
CA TYR A 712 -23.33 -6.36 19.31
C TYR A 712 -24.21 -5.20 19.77
N ALA A 713 -24.23 -4.07 19.00
CA ALA A 713 -24.96 -2.87 19.38
C ALA A 713 -26.47 -3.01 19.17
N ASP A 714 -27.22 -2.42 20.07
CA ASP A 714 -28.59 -2.00 19.85
C ASP A 714 -28.64 -0.62 19.13
N GLU A 715 -29.83 -0.16 18.77
CA GLU A 715 -30.00 1.11 18.07
C GLU A 715 -29.51 2.32 18.89
N LYS A 716 -29.62 2.26 20.22
CA LYS A 716 -29.17 3.32 21.12
C LYS A 716 -27.66 3.46 21.09
N THR A 717 -26.93 2.35 21.18
CA THR A 717 -25.47 2.29 21.14
C THR A 717 -24.95 2.73 19.79
N TRP A 718 -25.56 2.25 18.70
CA TRP A 718 -25.22 2.65 17.34
C TRP A 718 -25.37 4.16 17.13
N THR A 719 -26.52 4.73 17.53
CA THR A 719 -26.80 6.17 17.44
C THR A 719 -25.80 6.99 18.25
N LYS A 720 -25.39 6.50 19.42
CA LYS A 720 -24.39 7.18 20.24
C LYS A 720 -23.02 7.24 19.56
N LEU A 721 -22.58 6.15 18.93
CA LEU A 721 -21.32 6.13 18.17
C LEU A 721 -21.38 7.07 16.97
N GLN A 722 -22.49 7.10 16.22
CA GLN A 722 -22.66 8.05 15.11
C GLN A 722 -22.59 9.50 15.61
N GLN A 723 -23.25 9.82 16.71
CA GLN A 723 -23.21 11.18 17.30
C GLN A 723 -21.80 11.61 17.69
N LEU A 724 -21.00 10.70 18.29
CA LEU A 724 -19.59 10.97 18.56
C LEU A 724 -18.83 11.29 17.27
N GLY A 725 -19.06 10.53 16.21
CA GLY A 725 -18.45 10.77 14.90
C GLY A 725 -18.88 12.08 14.24
N LEU A 726 -20.11 12.52 14.46
CA LEU A 726 -20.60 13.80 13.93
C LEU A 726 -20.03 15.00 14.68
N THR A 727 -19.75 14.88 15.97
CA THR A 727 -19.36 15.99 16.84
C THR A 727 -17.85 16.17 16.98
N THR A 728 -17.05 15.12 16.78
CA THR A 728 -15.60 15.20 16.87
C THR A 728 -15.00 16.03 15.73
N THR A 729 -13.97 16.83 16.04
CA THR A 729 -13.15 17.56 15.07
C THR A 729 -11.88 16.79 14.68
N SER A 730 -11.57 15.71 15.40
CA SER A 730 -10.46 14.82 15.08
C SER A 730 -10.85 13.88 13.94
N ILE A 731 -10.12 13.92 12.83
CA ILE A 731 -10.34 13.01 11.70
C ILE A 731 -10.06 11.55 12.09
N GLU A 732 -9.05 11.31 12.92
CA GLU A 732 -8.75 9.96 13.41
C GLU A 732 -9.86 9.40 14.30
N GLU A 733 -10.34 10.17 15.28
CA GLU A 733 -11.48 9.74 16.10
C GLU A 733 -12.74 9.51 15.25
N LYS A 734 -13.02 10.43 14.32
CA LYS A 734 -14.13 10.27 13.39
C LYS A 734 -14.01 8.94 12.64
N GLN A 735 -12.83 8.65 12.11
CA GLN A 735 -12.55 7.40 11.41
C GLN A 735 -12.79 6.18 12.31
N ASN A 736 -12.36 6.24 13.57
CA ASN A 736 -12.54 5.15 14.54
C ASN A 736 -14.02 4.86 14.81
N TYR A 737 -14.85 5.90 15.00
CA TYR A 737 -16.28 5.71 15.20
C TYR A 737 -16.99 5.12 13.99
N TYR A 738 -16.71 5.65 12.79
CA TYR A 738 -17.34 5.12 11.57
C TYR A 738 -16.81 3.74 11.20
N ASN A 739 -15.54 3.45 11.49
CA ASN A 739 -15.01 2.09 11.36
C ASN A 739 -15.73 1.11 12.30
N ALA A 740 -16.04 1.52 13.50
CA ALA A 740 -16.82 0.71 14.44
C ALA A 740 -18.25 0.47 13.93
N LEU A 741 -18.92 1.50 13.39
CA LEU A 741 -20.25 1.36 12.78
C LEU A 741 -20.28 0.31 11.66
N GLY A 742 -19.18 0.18 10.90
CA GLY A 742 -19.01 -0.85 9.87
C GLY A 742 -18.98 -2.29 10.39
N CYS A 743 -18.80 -2.50 11.70
CA CYS A 743 -18.76 -3.84 12.31
C CYS A 743 -20.13 -4.34 12.80
N VAL A 744 -21.18 -3.53 12.74
CA VAL A 744 -22.51 -3.90 13.25
C VAL A 744 -23.09 -5.11 12.52
N THR A 745 -23.72 -6.04 13.27
CA THR A 745 -24.27 -7.29 12.71
C THR A 745 -25.79 -7.30 12.58
N ASP A 746 -26.52 -6.38 13.22
CA ASP A 746 -27.98 -6.25 13.03
C ASP A 746 -28.28 -5.75 11.61
N PRO A 747 -29.09 -6.48 10.79
CA PRO A 747 -29.35 -6.10 9.40
C PRO A 747 -30.00 -4.72 9.21
N LYS A 748 -30.76 -4.24 10.19
CA LYS A 748 -31.38 -2.90 10.12
C LYS A 748 -30.32 -1.83 10.31
N LEU A 749 -29.42 -2.02 11.27
CA LEU A 749 -28.33 -1.10 11.55
C LEU A 749 -27.26 -1.14 10.47
N VAL A 750 -27.03 -2.31 9.84
CA VAL A 750 -26.18 -2.45 8.64
C VAL A 750 -26.70 -1.52 7.53
N LYS A 751 -27.98 -1.55 7.22
CA LYS A 751 -28.58 -0.65 6.21
C LYS A 751 -28.45 0.83 6.58
N LYS A 752 -28.61 1.17 7.86
CA LYS A 752 -28.40 2.54 8.36
C LYS A 752 -26.95 2.98 8.15
N THR A 753 -26.00 2.11 8.47
CA THR A 753 -24.56 2.39 8.29
C THR A 753 -24.21 2.60 6.82
N LEU A 754 -24.72 1.75 5.94
CA LEU A 754 -24.50 1.88 4.49
C LEU A 754 -25.03 3.20 3.93
N ALA A 755 -26.17 3.69 4.43
CA ALA A 755 -26.74 4.96 3.99
C ALA A 755 -25.82 6.17 4.24
N ILE A 756 -24.93 6.10 5.23
CA ILE A 756 -23.93 7.13 5.52
C ILE A 756 -23.00 7.38 4.33
N ALA A 757 -22.71 6.35 3.52
CA ALA A 757 -21.87 6.48 2.35
C ALA A 757 -22.40 7.48 1.30
N LEU A 758 -23.70 7.78 1.34
CA LEU A 758 -24.34 8.74 0.44
C LEU A 758 -24.45 10.16 1.03
N THR A 759 -24.11 10.33 2.31
CA THR A 759 -24.12 11.64 3.00
C THR A 759 -22.76 12.33 2.92
N ASP A 760 -22.67 13.51 3.51
CA ASP A 760 -21.43 14.28 3.68
C ASP A 760 -20.85 14.16 5.12
N GLU A 761 -21.28 13.16 5.89
CA GLU A 761 -20.77 12.91 7.25
C GLU A 761 -19.28 12.56 7.27
N LEU A 762 -18.80 11.93 6.22
CA LEU A 762 -17.39 11.58 6.00
C LEU A 762 -16.82 12.30 4.79
N PRO A 763 -15.50 12.55 4.77
CA PRO A 763 -14.82 12.95 3.53
C PRO A 763 -15.11 11.96 2.40
N THR A 764 -15.19 12.46 1.17
CA THR A 764 -15.64 11.72 -0.02
C THR A 764 -14.97 10.35 -0.18
N SER A 765 -13.65 10.30 -0.06
CA SER A 765 -12.87 9.05 -0.15
C SER A 765 -13.15 8.05 0.98
N ARG A 766 -13.53 8.53 2.16
CA ARG A 766 -13.85 7.68 3.33
C ARG A 766 -15.30 7.22 3.35
N ALA A 767 -16.21 8.02 2.82
CA ALA A 767 -17.61 7.66 2.71
C ALA A 767 -17.80 6.40 1.85
N THR A 768 -17.16 6.35 0.70
CA THR A 768 -17.25 5.19 -0.21
C THR A 768 -16.58 3.94 0.34
N SER A 769 -15.48 4.06 1.10
CA SER A 769 -14.78 2.93 1.72
C SER A 769 -15.55 2.28 2.87
N LEU A 770 -16.59 2.93 3.38
CA LEU A 770 -17.46 2.34 4.41
C LEU A 770 -18.25 1.13 3.88
N VAL A 771 -18.62 1.12 2.60
CA VAL A 771 -19.40 0.00 2.01
C VAL A 771 -18.60 -1.31 1.97
N PRO A 772 -17.38 -1.38 1.41
CA PRO A 772 -16.57 -2.59 1.48
C PRO A 772 -16.18 -2.97 2.92
N LYS A 773 -16.04 -2.00 3.83
CA LYS A 773 -15.85 -2.30 5.25
C LYS A 773 -17.04 -3.04 5.86
N VAL A 774 -18.26 -2.56 5.61
CA VAL A 774 -19.48 -3.25 6.03
C VAL A 774 -19.56 -4.65 5.42
N ALA A 775 -19.27 -4.80 4.12
CA ALA A 775 -19.24 -6.11 3.45
C ALA A 775 -18.30 -7.11 4.16
N ARG A 776 -17.13 -6.63 4.61
CA ARG A 776 -16.12 -7.44 5.30
C ARG A 776 -16.49 -7.78 6.74
N ASP A 777 -16.91 -6.78 7.52
CA ASP A 777 -16.88 -6.86 8.99
C ASP A 777 -18.26 -7.14 9.61
N SER A 778 -19.37 -6.83 8.90
CA SER A 778 -20.71 -7.04 9.42
C SER A 778 -21.21 -8.49 9.34
N GLY A 779 -20.60 -9.31 8.49
CA GLY A 779 -21.12 -10.63 8.12
C GLY A 779 -22.26 -10.60 7.10
N HIS A 780 -22.56 -9.43 6.50
CA HIS A 780 -23.64 -9.23 5.52
C HIS A 780 -23.12 -8.63 4.20
N PRO A 781 -22.21 -9.29 3.50
CA PRO A 781 -21.71 -8.80 2.20
C PRO A 781 -22.83 -8.69 1.15
N ASP A 782 -23.89 -9.50 1.25
CA ASP A 782 -25.09 -9.47 0.43
C ASP A 782 -25.85 -8.13 0.56
N ILE A 783 -26.06 -7.66 1.79
CA ILE A 783 -26.74 -6.36 2.05
C ILE A 783 -25.89 -5.21 1.50
N ALA A 784 -24.58 -5.28 1.69
CA ALA A 784 -23.64 -4.27 1.21
C ALA A 784 -23.62 -4.22 -0.34
N TRP A 785 -23.61 -5.37 -0.99
CA TRP A 785 -23.67 -5.45 -2.45
C TRP A 785 -24.99 -4.92 -3.01
N GLU A 786 -26.12 -5.32 -2.45
CA GLU A 786 -27.44 -4.85 -2.90
C GLU A 786 -27.57 -3.33 -2.76
N PHE A 787 -27.08 -2.76 -1.64
CA PHE A 787 -27.02 -1.32 -1.45
C PHE A 787 -26.14 -0.65 -2.51
N ALA A 788 -24.92 -1.17 -2.73
CA ALA A 788 -24.00 -0.61 -3.70
C ALA A 788 -24.56 -0.69 -5.12
N ARG A 789 -25.13 -1.84 -5.51
CA ARG A 789 -25.73 -2.05 -6.83
C ARG A 789 -26.83 -1.02 -7.12
N THR A 790 -27.66 -0.73 -6.13
CA THR A 790 -28.75 0.25 -6.25
C THR A 790 -28.25 1.69 -6.34
N ASN A 791 -27.13 2.00 -5.65
CA ASN A 791 -26.62 3.37 -5.52
C ASN A 791 -25.30 3.59 -6.29
N MET A 792 -24.92 2.67 -7.20
CA MET A 792 -23.61 2.64 -7.84
C MET A 792 -23.22 3.98 -8.48
N LYS A 793 -24.15 4.63 -9.20
CA LYS A 793 -23.88 5.92 -9.82
C LYS A 793 -23.49 7.01 -8.81
N ALA A 794 -24.17 7.06 -7.67
CA ALA A 794 -23.87 8.05 -6.61
C ALA A 794 -22.54 7.75 -5.90
N LEU A 795 -22.22 6.46 -5.70
CA LEU A 795 -20.96 6.03 -5.10
C LEU A 795 -19.78 6.32 -6.03
N LEU A 796 -19.87 5.94 -7.30
CA LEU A 796 -18.81 6.19 -8.28
C LEU A 796 -18.56 7.67 -8.55
N ALA A 797 -19.55 8.54 -8.38
CA ALA A 797 -19.36 9.98 -8.47
C ALA A 797 -18.43 10.56 -7.39
N LYS A 798 -18.17 9.79 -6.32
CA LYS A 798 -17.29 10.14 -5.20
C LYS A 798 -15.90 9.50 -5.31
N ILE A 799 -15.60 8.73 -6.35
CA ILE A 799 -14.38 7.94 -6.51
C ILE A 799 -13.66 8.40 -7.78
N ASP A 800 -12.34 8.35 -7.79
CA ASP A 800 -11.53 8.60 -8.99
C ASP A 800 -11.69 7.49 -10.03
N ALA A 801 -11.20 7.70 -11.24
CA ALA A 801 -11.37 6.75 -12.33
C ALA A 801 -10.69 5.39 -12.06
N ALA A 802 -9.53 5.39 -11.42
CA ALA A 802 -8.79 4.17 -11.07
C ALA A 802 -9.53 3.36 -10.00
N GLY A 803 -10.01 4.02 -8.95
CA GLY A 803 -10.84 3.43 -7.90
C GLY A 803 -12.17 2.92 -8.42
N ALA A 804 -12.79 3.62 -9.37
CA ALA A 804 -14.07 3.23 -9.97
C ALA A 804 -14.00 1.85 -10.66
N ASN A 805 -12.87 1.53 -11.32
CA ASN A 805 -12.68 0.25 -11.98
C ASN A 805 -12.60 -0.93 -11.00
N ARG A 806 -12.20 -0.68 -9.75
CA ARG A 806 -12.00 -1.68 -8.69
C ARG A 806 -13.20 -1.78 -7.74
N TYR A 807 -14.01 -0.73 -7.64
CA TYR A 807 -15.02 -0.59 -6.58
C TYR A 807 -16.06 -1.71 -6.56
N ALA A 808 -16.78 -1.92 -7.66
CA ALA A 808 -17.79 -2.98 -7.72
C ALA A 808 -17.18 -4.38 -7.54
N PRO A 809 -16.06 -4.76 -8.21
CA PRO A 809 -15.41 -6.04 -7.95
C PRO A 809 -15.01 -6.25 -6.50
N SER A 810 -14.45 -5.24 -5.82
CA SER A 810 -13.96 -5.36 -4.44
C SER A 810 -15.03 -5.81 -3.44
N LEU A 811 -16.30 -5.52 -3.69
CA LEU A 811 -17.43 -5.92 -2.85
C LEU A 811 -17.70 -7.43 -2.88
N PHE A 812 -17.22 -8.11 -3.92
CA PHE A 812 -17.37 -9.57 -4.04
C PHE A 812 -16.27 -10.37 -3.33
N THR A 813 -15.17 -9.77 -2.96
CA THR A 813 -14.01 -10.45 -2.33
C THR A 813 -14.39 -11.23 -1.06
N PHE A 814 -15.48 -10.87 -0.39
CA PHE A 814 -15.93 -11.47 0.87
C PHE A 814 -16.89 -12.65 0.69
N PHE A 815 -17.33 -12.92 -0.52
CA PHE A 815 -18.13 -14.10 -0.83
C PHE A 815 -17.27 -15.36 -0.93
N SER A 816 -17.90 -16.52 -0.68
CA SER A 816 -17.30 -17.85 -0.80
C SER A 816 -18.28 -18.82 -1.45
N ASP A 817 -18.94 -18.36 -2.53
CA ASP A 817 -19.96 -19.10 -3.27
C ASP A 817 -19.77 -18.86 -4.77
N ASP A 818 -19.72 -19.94 -5.57
CA ASP A 818 -19.50 -19.90 -7.01
C ASP A 818 -20.57 -19.10 -7.75
N LEU A 819 -21.84 -19.08 -7.25
CA LEU A 819 -22.91 -18.28 -7.83
C LEU A 819 -22.61 -16.79 -7.79
N ARG A 820 -21.88 -16.31 -6.76
CA ARG A 820 -21.45 -14.92 -6.65
C ARG A 820 -20.37 -14.57 -7.66
N ALA A 821 -19.47 -15.50 -7.96
CA ALA A 821 -18.49 -15.31 -9.02
C ALA A 821 -19.17 -15.12 -10.39
N ASP A 822 -20.22 -15.89 -10.68
CA ASP A 822 -20.98 -15.78 -11.93
C ASP A 822 -21.84 -14.51 -11.98
N GLU A 823 -22.38 -14.09 -10.84
CA GLU A 823 -23.07 -12.79 -10.70
C GLU A 823 -22.13 -11.64 -11.04
N LEU A 824 -20.89 -11.63 -10.50
CA LEU A 824 -19.90 -10.60 -10.82
C LEU A 824 -19.55 -10.57 -12.30
N LYS A 825 -19.31 -11.72 -12.94
CA LYS A 825 -19.06 -11.79 -14.39
C LYS A 825 -20.20 -11.17 -15.20
N THR A 826 -21.44 -11.50 -14.82
CA THR A 826 -22.65 -11.01 -15.49
C THR A 826 -22.82 -9.50 -15.28
N TYR A 827 -22.62 -9.03 -14.06
CA TYR A 827 -22.68 -7.61 -13.75
C TYR A 827 -21.63 -6.81 -14.51
N ALA A 828 -20.39 -7.30 -14.51
CA ALA A 828 -19.26 -6.64 -15.18
C ALA A 828 -19.50 -6.49 -16.68
N LYS A 829 -19.96 -7.57 -17.35
CA LYS A 829 -20.26 -7.54 -18.78
C LYS A 829 -21.28 -6.45 -19.16
N ASN A 830 -22.24 -6.16 -18.28
CA ASN A 830 -23.36 -5.26 -18.56
C ASN A 830 -23.13 -3.83 -18.06
N ASN A 831 -22.24 -3.61 -17.08
CA ASN A 831 -22.20 -2.36 -16.33
C ASN A 831 -20.78 -1.77 -16.16
N LEU A 832 -19.72 -2.54 -16.36
CA LEU A 832 -18.35 -2.05 -16.13
C LEU A 832 -17.60 -1.79 -17.45
N PRO A 833 -16.68 -0.81 -17.46
CA PRO A 833 -15.84 -0.56 -18.63
C PRO A 833 -14.82 -1.70 -18.83
N PRO A 834 -14.29 -1.88 -20.06
CA PRO A 834 -13.26 -2.89 -20.33
C PRO A 834 -12.02 -2.79 -19.41
N ALA A 835 -11.68 -1.61 -18.96
CA ALA A 835 -10.56 -1.36 -18.02
C ALA A 835 -10.73 -2.09 -16.67
N SER A 836 -11.97 -2.47 -16.28
CA SER A 836 -12.22 -3.25 -15.05
C SER A 836 -11.94 -4.75 -15.22
N ALA A 837 -11.69 -5.25 -16.41
CA ALA A 837 -11.59 -6.69 -16.68
C ALA A 837 -10.50 -7.41 -15.86
N PRO A 838 -9.29 -6.86 -15.65
CA PRO A 838 -8.27 -7.51 -14.83
C PRO A 838 -8.72 -7.68 -13.37
N GLU A 839 -9.35 -6.66 -12.80
CA GLU A 839 -9.82 -6.69 -11.42
C GLU A 839 -11.01 -7.65 -11.23
N VAL A 840 -11.92 -7.68 -12.21
CA VAL A 840 -13.01 -8.68 -12.24
C VAL A 840 -12.43 -10.10 -12.26
N ALA A 841 -11.42 -10.35 -13.08
CA ALA A 841 -10.76 -11.68 -13.15
C ALA A 841 -10.12 -12.07 -11.81
N LYS A 842 -9.41 -11.14 -11.15
CA LYS A 842 -8.80 -11.37 -9.82
C LYS A 842 -9.87 -11.74 -8.79
N VAL A 843 -10.95 -10.98 -8.72
CA VAL A 843 -11.99 -11.21 -7.70
C VAL A 843 -12.79 -12.48 -8.00
N VAL A 844 -13.09 -12.78 -9.25
CA VAL A 844 -13.73 -14.05 -9.63
C VAL A 844 -12.87 -15.24 -9.19
N ASP A 845 -11.56 -15.21 -9.47
CA ASP A 845 -10.61 -16.26 -9.04
C ASP A 845 -10.59 -16.39 -7.50
N GLU A 846 -10.61 -15.26 -6.78
CA GLU A 846 -10.64 -15.24 -5.31
C GLU A 846 -11.93 -15.88 -4.75
N VAL A 847 -13.09 -15.52 -5.26
CA VAL A 847 -14.38 -16.07 -4.80
C VAL A 847 -14.46 -17.58 -5.06
N GLN A 848 -14.01 -18.02 -6.24
CA GLN A 848 -13.97 -19.46 -6.60
C GLN A 848 -13.02 -20.25 -5.70
N PHE A 849 -11.82 -19.72 -5.47
CA PHE A 849 -10.88 -20.29 -4.53
C PHE A 849 -11.49 -20.42 -3.13
N ARG A 850 -12.10 -19.36 -2.60
CA ARG A 850 -12.73 -19.36 -1.28
C ARG A 850 -13.86 -20.40 -1.19
N SER A 851 -14.63 -20.57 -2.27
CA SER A 851 -15.69 -21.58 -2.35
C SER A 851 -15.12 -23.02 -2.27
N GLU A 852 -14.11 -23.32 -3.09
CA GLU A 852 -13.46 -24.65 -3.07
C GLU A 852 -12.73 -24.92 -1.75
N PHE A 853 -11.98 -23.94 -1.27
CA PHE A 853 -11.24 -24.04 -0.02
C PHE A 853 -12.16 -24.25 1.18
N LYS A 854 -13.30 -23.53 1.25
CA LYS A 854 -14.30 -23.71 2.30
C LYS A 854 -14.83 -25.14 2.36
N LYS A 855 -15.19 -25.72 1.22
CA LYS A 855 -15.70 -27.12 1.14
C LYS A 855 -14.72 -28.11 1.73
N ARG A 856 -13.44 -27.96 1.36
CA ARG A 856 -12.35 -28.84 1.81
C ARG A 856 -12.01 -28.62 3.29
N LEU A 857 -11.89 -27.36 3.69
CA LEU A 857 -11.51 -26.96 5.04
C LEU A 857 -12.54 -27.43 6.08
N VAL A 858 -13.85 -27.30 5.82
CA VAL A 858 -14.91 -27.72 6.73
C VAL A 858 -14.79 -29.21 7.08
N THR A 859 -14.53 -30.06 6.09
CA THR A 859 -14.33 -31.49 6.33
C THR A 859 -13.12 -31.81 7.24
N GLN A 860 -12.01 -31.10 7.00
CA GLN A 860 -10.78 -31.27 7.79
C GLN A 860 -10.93 -30.72 9.22
N LEU A 861 -11.64 -29.60 9.36
CA LEU A 861 -11.91 -28.99 10.65
C LEU A 861 -12.79 -29.86 11.53
N ASN A 862 -13.85 -30.47 11.01
CA ASN A 862 -14.72 -31.35 11.78
C ASN A 862 -13.92 -32.50 12.40
N THR A 863 -13.08 -33.15 11.62
CA THR A 863 -12.17 -34.19 12.12
C THR A 863 -11.25 -33.69 13.23
N TRP A 864 -10.68 -32.49 13.06
CA TRP A 864 -9.81 -31.89 14.06
C TRP A 864 -10.53 -31.52 15.35
N LEU A 865 -11.69 -30.86 15.24
CA LEU A 865 -12.46 -30.34 16.37
C LEU A 865 -13.08 -31.49 17.19
N ASP A 866 -13.53 -32.58 16.57
CA ASP A 866 -14.07 -33.74 17.28
C ASP A 866 -13.01 -34.39 18.19
N HIS A 867 -11.76 -34.54 17.72
CA HIS A 867 -10.65 -35.04 18.54
C HIS A 867 -10.27 -34.10 19.71
N HIS A 868 -10.51 -32.78 19.59
CA HIS A 868 -10.16 -31.79 20.61
C HIS A 868 -11.30 -31.49 21.59
N SER A 869 -12.57 -31.76 21.21
CA SER A 869 -13.72 -31.67 22.11
C SER A 869 -13.69 -32.76 23.19
N ASP A 870 -13.26 -33.96 22.84
CA ASP A 870 -13.12 -35.07 23.76
C ASP A 870 -11.99 -34.89 24.78
N ALA A 871 -10.90 -34.23 24.39
CA ALA A 871 -9.78 -33.90 25.26
C ALA A 871 -10.09 -32.75 26.26
N ALA A 872 -10.97 -31.81 25.88
CA ALA A 872 -11.42 -30.72 26.75
C ALA A 872 -12.40 -31.16 27.82
N SER A 873 -13.28 -32.13 27.54
CA SER A 873 -14.20 -32.74 28.51
C SER A 873 -13.45 -33.58 29.58
N ALA A 874 -12.23 -34.03 29.29
CA ALA A 874 -11.40 -34.80 30.22
C ALA A 874 -10.54 -33.96 31.16
N LYS A 875 -10.48 -32.62 30.96
CA LYS A 875 -9.79 -31.67 31.81
C LYS A 875 -10.74 -30.60 32.35
N GLU A 876 -11.74 -31.06 33.15
CA GLU A 876 -12.40 -30.16 34.07
C GLU A 876 -11.35 -29.62 35.05
N ARG A 877 -10.98 -28.35 34.92
CA ARG A 877 -10.08 -27.67 35.86
C ARG A 877 -10.79 -27.53 37.20
N PRO A 878 -10.10 -27.74 38.34
CA PRO A 878 -10.70 -27.48 39.64
C PRO A 878 -11.10 -25.98 39.76
N PRO A 879 -12.16 -25.69 40.52
CA PRO A 879 -12.59 -24.31 40.69
C PRO A 879 -11.51 -23.48 41.36
N TRP A 880 -11.32 -22.28 40.88
CA TRP A 880 -10.37 -21.30 41.39
C TRP A 880 -10.56 -21.04 42.90
N PRO A 881 -9.49 -20.92 43.70
CA PRO A 881 -9.61 -20.45 45.07
C PRO A 881 -10.04 -18.97 45.05
N THR A 882 -11.19 -18.72 45.59
CA THR A 882 -11.62 -17.37 45.99
C THR A 882 -10.70 -16.87 47.09
N ASN A 883 -9.79 -15.98 46.77
CA ASN A 883 -9.08 -15.20 47.76
C ASN A 883 -9.94 -14.00 48.19
N HIS A 884 -10.29 -14.02 49.48
CA HIS A 884 -10.85 -12.91 50.24
C HIS A 884 -9.88 -11.70 50.34
#